data_8d9c5efb12407038ffbecf7c470bbe95
#
_entry.id   8d9c5efb12407038ffbecf7c470bbe95
#
_cell.length_a   1.000
_cell.length_b   1.000
_cell.length_c   1.000
_cell.angle_alpha   90.00
_cell.angle_beta   90.00
_cell.angle_gamma   90.00
#
_symmetry.space_group_name_H-M   'P 1'
#
loop_
_entity.id
_entity.type
_entity.pdbx_description
1 polymer ?
#
loop_
_entity_poly.entity_id
_entity_poly.type
_entity_poly.pdbx_seq_one_letter_code
_entity_poly.pdbx_strand_id
1 'polypeptide(L)'
;MNRQRLLAVILIAIMIPLSGCVSDGIDGAQGEQGPQGLPGINGTNGMDGIDGFDGINGTDGQDGMDGQNGINGKSAMISTFDVLPGIHCENGGIGILVGIDENGNGMLTSNEVQETTFVCNGIDGVDNSNSSVSGSTSNGLLNAVSKLGYSDGCPAGGKVMMFGLDNGDNGGIANNGLLESGEIDEQTTYCSTQRISRVTDIAPDALNSNPGGPIVNGYVGMQIVVDDTLYFSADDGIHGTELWAYDMTTDTTRMVADIYPGSNASYPGYWLVLEYEDVIYFDASDPTYGRELWAHNTVDGSTWLVANLNENQYGSNPGDDIEIVYGDTLYFSAFTIDYATEMWAHRPANNSTWLVEDIHHGSSSNPGWFMHFVYEEVLYFSARDMMNVHDLWAHNQSNGTTWKVASFGMAPWTNPGNYFEYLVGDVLYFDADNDLNGRELMAYNLQTNTHWVVEDIVPGQTSSNPGIHFSLLVGDIIYFDTDEQYLYAHSTSNHSTWMVHEFTGATPQNSVKPVVVGSEFFIKLEDGNANLELWVHNTENHSTWMVQSFTAPPSTSTLDIGTIEVVNEILYFDAITEDYGRELWAYNPLDGSTWLIANIHKADAAAGTPDGSSWPGFSLSLVHNGYYFFSATDNAYGVELWKMWFEHTVTYD
;
A
#
# COMPACT_ATOMS: atom_id res chain seq x y z
N MET A 1 18.88 0.20 -5.14
CA MET A 1 17.94 1.34 -5.22
C MET A 1 16.56 0.76 -5.08
N ASN A 2 16.00 0.84 -3.87
CA ASN A 2 14.67 0.28 -3.61
C ASN A 2 13.62 1.34 -3.93
N ARG A 3 12.90 1.18 -5.02
CA ARG A 3 11.66 1.91 -5.25
C ARG A 3 10.51 1.12 -4.62
N GLN A 4 10.09 1.51 -3.43
CA GLN A 4 8.79 1.08 -2.94
C GLN A 4 7.72 1.90 -3.66
N ARG A 5 6.79 1.21 -4.30
CA ARG A 5 5.73 1.80 -5.13
C ARG A 5 4.60 2.31 -4.24
N LEU A 6 4.28 3.58 -4.37
CA LEU A 6 3.14 4.21 -3.70
C LEU A 6 1.92 4.15 -4.63
N LEU A 7 0.90 3.37 -4.29
CA LEU A 7 -0.41 3.48 -4.93
C LEU A 7 -1.09 4.76 -4.41
N ALA A 8 -1.21 5.77 -5.27
CA ALA A 8 -2.05 6.92 -5.00
C ALA A 8 -3.45 6.64 -5.55
N VAL A 9 -4.40 6.28 -4.69
CA VAL A 9 -5.82 6.23 -5.05
C VAL A 9 -6.38 7.64 -5.03
N ILE A 10 -6.62 8.24 -6.19
CA ILE A 10 -7.33 9.52 -6.30
C ILE A 10 -8.83 9.23 -6.39
N LEU A 11 -9.56 9.56 -5.32
CA LEU A 11 -11.03 9.54 -5.30
C LEU A 11 -11.57 10.82 -5.94
N ILE A 12 -12.22 10.72 -7.09
CA ILE A 12 -13.05 11.78 -7.66
C ILE A 12 -14.47 11.61 -7.13
N ALA A 13 -14.93 12.56 -6.31
CA ALA A 13 -16.30 12.62 -5.83
C ALA A 13 -17.21 13.24 -6.88
N ILE A 14 -18.09 12.46 -7.49
CA ILE A 14 -19.21 12.99 -8.29
C ILE A 14 -20.46 13.00 -7.39
N MET A 15 -20.97 14.20 -7.10
CA MET A 15 -22.25 14.39 -6.44
C MET A 15 -23.40 14.08 -7.40
N ILE A 16 -24.27 13.14 -7.05
CA ILE A 16 -25.61 13.00 -7.62
C ILE A 16 -26.64 13.00 -6.48
N PRO A 17 -27.73 13.78 -6.60
CA PRO A 17 -28.69 13.90 -5.50
C PRO A 17 -29.62 12.68 -5.40
N LEU A 18 -29.79 12.18 -4.19
CA LEU A 18 -30.78 11.16 -3.85
C LEU A 18 -32.18 11.76 -3.92
N SER A 19 -33.03 11.17 -4.77
CA SER A 19 -34.50 11.16 -4.53
C SER A 19 -34.95 9.71 -4.55
N GLY A 20 -35.45 9.26 -3.42
CA GLY A 20 -35.93 7.90 -3.24
C GLY A 20 -37.25 7.64 -3.92
N CYS A 21 -37.49 6.38 -4.27
CA CYS A 21 -38.80 5.75 -4.23
C CYS A 21 -38.64 4.23 -4.24
N VAL A 22 -39.24 3.59 -3.27
CA VAL A 22 -39.46 2.15 -3.19
C VAL A 22 -40.45 1.77 -4.27
N SER A 23 -40.19 0.76 -5.09
CA SER A 23 -41.22 0.04 -5.82
C SER A 23 -40.82 -1.42 -6.01
N ASP A 24 -41.82 -2.26 -5.74
CA ASP A 24 -41.82 -3.72 -5.82
C ASP A 24 -41.31 -4.26 -7.15
N GLY A 25 -40.66 -5.42 -7.10
CA GLY A 25 -40.08 -6.11 -8.23
C GLY A 25 -41.13 -6.49 -9.28
N ILE A 26 -40.82 -6.23 -10.55
CA ILE A 26 -41.60 -6.67 -11.70
C ILE A 26 -40.84 -7.87 -12.30
N ASP A 27 -41.61 -8.95 -12.56
CA ASP A 27 -41.15 -10.15 -13.23
C ASP A 27 -40.45 -9.85 -14.56
N GLY A 28 -39.32 -10.49 -14.83
CA GLY A 28 -38.53 -10.31 -16.03
C GLY A 28 -39.30 -10.67 -17.31
N ALA A 29 -39.20 -9.81 -18.32
CA ALA A 29 -39.79 -10.03 -19.63
C ALA A 29 -39.05 -11.14 -20.39
N GLN A 30 -39.84 -12.00 -21.04
CA GLN A 30 -39.37 -13.09 -21.91
C GLN A 30 -38.61 -12.52 -23.12
N GLY A 31 -37.40 -13.06 -23.41
CA GLY A 31 -36.56 -12.63 -24.52
C GLY A 31 -37.21 -12.75 -25.91
N GLU A 32 -36.89 -11.80 -26.78
CA GLU A 32 -37.41 -11.76 -28.16
C GLU A 32 -36.73 -12.83 -29.04
N GLN A 33 -37.56 -13.40 -29.94
CA GLN A 33 -37.15 -14.42 -30.91
C GLN A 33 -36.24 -13.79 -32.01
N GLY A 34 -35.09 -14.40 -32.30
CA GLY A 34 -34.15 -13.94 -33.29
C GLY A 34 -34.69 -13.87 -34.73
N PRO A 35 -34.07 -13.01 -35.58
CA PRO A 35 -34.56 -12.81 -36.95
C PRO A 35 -34.31 -14.00 -37.87
N GLN A 36 -35.25 -14.23 -38.80
CA GLN A 36 -35.24 -15.31 -39.77
C GLN A 36 -34.15 -15.10 -40.82
N GLY A 37 -33.37 -16.15 -41.14
CA GLY A 37 -32.28 -16.11 -42.10
C GLY A 37 -32.78 -15.91 -43.56
N LEU A 38 -31.93 -15.26 -44.35
CA LEU A 38 -32.16 -14.98 -45.77
C LEU A 38 -32.12 -16.26 -46.66
N PRO A 39 -32.90 -16.33 -47.78
CA PRO A 39 -32.91 -17.48 -48.68
C PRO A 39 -31.60 -17.65 -49.45
N GLY A 40 -31.12 -18.89 -49.57
CA GLY A 40 -29.89 -19.23 -50.28
C GLY A 40 -30.06 -19.19 -51.81
N ILE A 41 -28.99 -18.86 -52.52
CA ILE A 41 -28.85 -18.83 -53.99
C ILE A 41 -28.69 -20.26 -54.54
N ASN A 42 -29.33 -20.56 -55.67
CA ASN A 42 -29.28 -21.86 -56.39
C ASN A 42 -27.87 -22.24 -56.77
N GLY A 43 -27.39 -23.40 -56.30
CA GLY A 43 -26.12 -24.01 -56.68
C GLY A 43 -26.29 -24.94 -57.89
N THR A 44 -25.22 -25.01 -58.69
CA THR A 44 -25.08 -25.89 -59.86
C THR A 44 -24.88 -27.36 -59.45
N ASN A 45 -25.41 -28.29 -60.27
CA ASN A 45 -25.38 -29.73 -60.05
C ASN A 45 -23.98 -30.24 -59.75
N GLY A 46 -23.82 -30.86 -58.59
CA GLY A 46 -22.63 -31.59 -58.16
C GLY A 46 -22.90 -33.10 -58.13
N MET A 47 -21.84 -33.89 -58.29
CA MET A 47 -21.84 -35.37 -58.30
C MET A 47 -22.44 -35.97 -57.03
N ASP A 48 -23.01 -37.19 -57.20
CA ASP A 48 -23.62 -37.97 -56.13
C ASP A 48 -22.63 -38.15 -54.95
N GLY A 49 -22.99 -37.62 -53.77
CA GLY A 49 -22.27 -37.75 -52.53
C GLY A 49 -22.68 -38.98 -51.76
N ILE A 50 -21.76 -39.54 -51.03
CA ILE A 50 -21.91 -40.64 -50.07
C ILE A 50 -22.96 -40.23 -49.00
N ASP A 51 -23.83 -41.18 -48.62
CA ASP A 51 -24.82 -40.96 -47.56
C ASP A 51 -24.19 -40.43 -46.27
N GLY A 52 -24.62 -39.25 -45.80
CA GLY A 52 -24.17 -38.62 -44.57
C GLY A 52 -24.73 -39.36 -43.36
N PHE A 53 -23.91 -39.46 -42.29
CA PHE A 53 -24.36 -39.97 -40.98
C PHE A 53 -25.51 -39.10 -40.45
N ASP A 54 -26.50 -39.76 -39.83
CA ASP A 54 -27.58 -39.10 -39.12
C ASP A 54 -27.06 -38.13 -38.07
N GLY A 55 -27.53 -36.89 -38.10
CA GLY A 55 -27.18 -35.86 -37.12
C GLY A 55 -27.60 -36.28 -35.69
N ILE A 56 -26.70 -36.16 -34.76
CA ILE A 56 -27.00 -36.33 -33.32
C ILE A 56 -28.04 -35.28 -32.90
N ASN A 57 -29.06 -35.73 -32.16
CA ASN A 57 -30.04 -34.84 -31.55
C ASN A 57 -29.32 -33.78 -30.72
N GLY A 58 -29.70 -32.53 -30.88
CA GLY A 58 -29.25 -31.45 -30.03
C GLY A 58 -29.56 -31.75 -28.55
N THR A 59 -28.59 -31.52 -27.69
CA THR A 59 -28.78 -31.60 -26.25
C THR A 59 -29.80 -30.53 -25.81
N ASP A 60 -30.74 -30.90 -24.94
CA ASP A 60 -31.68 -29.95 -24.35
C ASP A 60 -30.89 -28.81 -23.69
N GLY A 61 -31.38 -27.58 -23.83
CA GLY A 61 -30.77 -26.42 -23.21
C GLY A 61 -30.73 -26.61 -21.69
N GLN A 62 -29.62 -26.25 -21.06
CA GLN A 62 -29.52 -26.23 -19.60
C GLN A 62 -30.62 -25.33 -19.03
N ASP A 63 -31.28 -25.81 -17.99
CA ASP A 63 -32.20 -25.00 -17.19
C ASP A 63 -31.44 -23.80 -16.64
N GLY A 64 -32.03 -22.60 -16.68
CA GLY A 64 -31.44 -21.40 -16.12
C GLY A 64 -31.09 -21.62 -14.64
N MET A 65 -29.94 -21.15 -14.21
CA MET A 65 -29.52 -21.21 -12.80
C MET A 65 -30.57 -20.53 -11.92
N ASP A 66 -30.92 -21.15 -10.82
CA ASP A 66 -31.79 -20.54 -9.81
C ASP A 66 -31.18 -19.21 -9.36
N GLY A 67 -32.00 -18.18 -9.22
CA GLY A 67 -31.57 -16.86 -8.75
C GLY A 67 -30.86 -16.99 -7.42
N GLN A 68 -29.71 -16.31 -7.30
CA GLN A 68 -28.95 -16.27 -6.05
C GLN A 68 -29.84 -15.76 -4.91
N ASN A 69 -29.74 -16.40 -3.75
CA ASN A 69 -30.36 -15.92 -2.52
C ASN A 69 -29.89 -14.49 -2.26
N GLY A 70 -30.79 -13.61 -1.85
CA GLY A 70 -30.46 -12.23 -1.51
C GLY A 70 -29.33 -12.20 -0.48
N ILE A 71 -28.38 -11.30 -0.71
CA ILE A 71 -27.26 -11.04 0.19
C ILE A 71 -27.79 -10.68 1.58
N ASN A 72 -27.21 -11.21 2.64
CA ASN A 72 -27.53 -10.85 4.02
C ASN A 72 -27.43 -9.33 4.18
N GLY A 73 -28.38 -8.74 4.92
CA GLY A 73 -28.35 -7.30 5.18
C GLY A 73 -27.03 -6.88 5.81
N LYS A 74 -26.52 -5.74 5.36
CA LYS A 74 -25.28 -5.15 5.86
C LYS A 74 -25.43 -4.77 7.35
N SER A 75 -24.35 -4.92 8.12
CA SER A 75 -24.36 -4.64 9.56
C SER A 75 -24.21 -3.14 9.84
N ALA A 76 -25.08 -2.59 10.70
CA ALA A 76 -24.84 -1.27 11.25
C ALA A 76 -23.70 -1.33 12.30
N MET A 77 -22.77 -0.40 12.21
CA MET A 77 -21.60 -0.32 13.10
C MET A 77 -21.48 1.04 13.76
N ILE A 78 -20.86 1.03 14.93
CA ILE A 78 -20.44 2.24 15.68
C ILE A 78 -18.95 2.11 15.94
N SER A 79 -18.18 3.15 15.59
CA SER A 79 -16.76 3.26 15.89
C SER A 79 -16.49 4.57 16.62
N THR A 80 -15.43 4.64 17.40
CA THR A 80 -15.05 5.86 18.13
C THR A 80 -13.60 6.24 17.82
N PHE A 81 -13.31 7.55 17.85
CA PHE A 81 -11.96 8.09 17.71
C PHE A 81 -11.77 9.26 18.66
N ASP A 82 -10.52 9.51 19.08
CA ASP A 82 -10.19 10.63 19.96
C ASP A 82 -10.28 11.96 19.21
N VAL A 83 -10.89 12.96 19.84
CA VAL A 83 -10.99 14.33 19.31
C VAL A 83 -10.07 15.22 20.13
N LEU A 84 -9.06 15.77 19.48
CA LEU A 84 -8.15 16.73 20.10
C LEU A 84 -8.87 18.05 20.43
N PRO A 85 -8.39 18.82 21.43
CA PRO A 85 -8.90 20.16 21.70
C PRO A 85 -8.91 21.02 20.44
N GLY A 86 -10.07 21.58 20.08
CA GLY A 86 -10.20 22.38 18.85
C GLY A 86 -11.64 22.66 18.45
N ILE A 87 -11.88 22.77 17.14
CA ILE A 87 -13.15 23.25 16.54
C ILE A 87 -14.37 22.43 16.96
N HIS A 88 -14.20 21.10 17.12
CA HIS A 88 -15.32 20.20 17.45
C HIS A 88 -15.51 20.05 18.96
N CYS A 89 -14.41 20.07 19.72
CA CYS A 89 -14.41 19.95 21.18
C CYS A 89 -13.31 20.85 21.74
N GLU A 90 -13.68 21.92 22.45
CA GLU A 90 -12.72 22.91 22.98
C GLU A 90 -11.65 22.27 23.90
N ASN A 91 -12.02 21.21 24.64
CA ASN A 91 -11.15 20.48 25.57
C ASN A 91 -10.88 19.03 25.13
N GLY A 92 -10.99 18.76 23.83
CA GLY A 92 -10.93 17.39 23.34
C GLY A 92 -12.20 16.58 23.65
N GLY A 93 -12.19 15.29 23.31
CA GLY A 93 -13.36 14.44 23.49
C GLY A 93 -13.27 13.15 22.69
N ILE A 94 -14.41 12.57 22.42
CA ILE A 94 -14.55 11.36 21.59
C ILE A 94 -15.49 11.66 20.43
N GLY A 95 -15.05 11.34 19.21
CA GLY A 95 -15.91 11.28 18.03
C GLY A 95 -16.53 9.89 17.92
N ILE A 96 -17.83 9.83 17.64
CA ILE A 96 -18.59 8.61 17.43
C ILE A 96 -18.97 8.58 15.96
N LEU A 97 -18.53 7.57 15.25
CA LEU A 97 -18.89 7.27 13.88
C LEU A 97 -20.01 6.24 13.87
N VAL A 98 -21.07 6.51 13.16
CA VAL A 98 -22.17 5.57 12.94
C VAL A 98 -22.30 5.34 11.44
N GLY A 99 -22.35 4.09 11.00
CA GLY A 99 -22.44 3.77 9.60
C GLY A 99 -22.86 2.33 9.35
N ILE A 100 -22.81 1.95 8.09
CA ILE A 100 -23.06 0.58 7.65
C ILE A 100 -21.73 0.05 7.11
N ASP A 101 -21.25 -1.04 7.71
CA ASP A 101 -20.12 -1.81 7.19
C ASP A 101 -20.56 -2.44 5.86
N GLU A 102 -20.21 -1.75 4.77
CA GLU A 102 -20.66 -2.12 3.43
C GLU A 102 -19.86 -3.29 2.88
N ASN A 103 -18.62 -3.43 3.29
CA ASN A 103 -17.71 -4.46 2.82
C ASN A 103 -17.57 -5.66 3.78
N GLY A 104 -18.20 -5.60 4.96
CA GLY A 104 -18.18 -6.70 5.94
C GLY A 104 -16.85 -6.91 6.67
N ASN A 105 -15.94 -5.91 6.65
CA ASN A 105 -14.61 -6.04 7.22
C ASN A 105 -14.54 -5.76 8.74
N GLY A 106 -15.68 -5.41 9.36
CA GLY A 106 -15.74 -5.11 10.78
C GLY A 106 -15.19 -3.73 11.18
N MET A 107 -14.95 -2.84 10.22
CA MET A 107 -14.51 -1.46 10.44
C MET A 107 -15.34 -0.48 9.62
N LEU A 108 -15.52 0.75 10.12
CA LEU A 108 -16.15 1.82 9.35
C LEU A 108 -15.07 2.63 8.64
N THR A 109 -15.00 2.50 7.34
CA THR A 109 -14.19 3.37 6.48
C THR A 109 -14.89 4.73 6.28
N SER A 110 -14.17 5.74 5.83
CA SER A 110 -14.73 7.09 5.63
C SER A 110 -15.97 7.13 4.71
N ASN A 111 -16.09 6.17 3.78
CA ASN A 111 -17.22 6.06 2.84
C ASN A 111 -18.44 5.37 3.46
N GLU A 112 -18.26 4.64 4.54
CA GLU A 112 -19.28 3.88 5.26
C GLU A 112 -19.87 4.64 6.43
N VAL A 113 -19.20 5.73 6.86
CA VAL A 113 -19.68 6.61 7.93
C VAL A 113 -20.86 7.45 7.41
N GLN A 114 -22.02 7.28 8.06
CA GLN A 114 -23.24 8.03 7.73
C GLN A 114 -23.44 9.23 8.65
N GLU A 115 -23.00 9.12 9.92
CA GLU A 115 -23.12 10.17 10.91
C GLU A 115 -21.89 10.20 11.80
N THR A 116 -21.44 11.42 12.16
CA THR A 116 -20.37 11.65 13.10
C THR A 116 -20.90 12.56 14.21
N THR A 117 -20.86 12.09 15.45
CA THR A 117 -21.26 12.84 16.64
C THR A 117 -20.06 12.99 17.55
N PHE A 118 -19.96 14.13 18.25
CA PHE A 118 -18.86 14.42 19.16
C PHE A 118 -19.37 14.48 20.59
N VAL A 119 -18.70 13.76 21.50
CA VAL A 119 -18.88 13.86 22.94
C VAL A 119 -17.64 14.57 23.49
N CYS A 120 -17.80 15.84 23.82
CA CYS A 120 -16.69 16.69 24.25
C CYS A 120 -16.43 16.58 25.76
N ASN A 121 -15.16 16.64 26.14
CA ASN A 121 -14.77 16.80 27.55
C ASN A 121 -15.33 18.11 28.09
N GLY A 122 -15.83 18.07 29.35
CA GLY A 122 -16.33 19.26 30.03
C GLY A 122 -15.23 20.30 30.25
N ILE A 123 -15.62 21.57 30.38
CA ILE A 123 -14.70 22.63 30.80
C ILE A 123 -14.42 22.41 32.29
N ASP A 124 -13.16 22.44 32.71
CA ASP A 124 -12.80 22.50 34.13
C ASP A 124 -13.61 23.61 34.83
N GLY A 125 -14.38 23.26 35.82
CA GLY A 125 -15.25 24.18 36.50
C GLY A 125 -14.45 25.35 37.06
N VAL A 126 -14.64 26.56 36.52
CA VAL A 126 -14.12 27.79 37.13
C VAL A 126 -14.85 27.97 38.43
N ASP A 127 -14.11 27.89 39.53
CA ASP A 127 -14.55 28.16 40.88
C ASP A 127 -15.10 29.60 40.96
N ASN A 128 -16.38 29.79 40.69
CA ASN A 128 -17.07 31.06 40.85
C ASN A 128 -17.88 31.01 42.14
N SER A 129 -17.18 31.28 43.22
CA SER A 129 -17.80 31.59 44.53
C SER A 129 -18.69 32.84 44.41
N ASN A 130 -19.95 32.65 44.06
CA ASN A 130 -21.14 33.37 44.48
C ASN A 130 -22.28 33.25 43.48
N SER A 131 -23.12 32.27 43.64
CA SER A 131 -24.58 32.46 43.55
C SER A 131 -25.29 31.16 43.99
N SER A 132 -26.08 31.27 45.04
CA SER A 132 -27.06 30.30 45.46
C SER A 132 -28.12 30.11 44.40
N VAL A 133 -28.03 29.05 43.62
CA VAL A 133 -29.13 28.51 42.83
C VAL A 133 -29.33 27.06 43.31
N SER A 134 -30.41 26.80 44.00
CA SER A 134 -30.89 25.47 44.30
C SER A 134 -31.30 24.81 42.98
N GLY A 135 -30.36 24.12 42.34
CA GLY A 135 -30.58 23.30 41.13
C GLY A 135 -30.52 21.83 41.52
N SER A 136 -31.48 21.09 41.09
CA SER A 136 -31.60 19.65 41.12
C SER A 136 -30.25 18.99 40.84
N THR A 137 -29.68 18.29 41.83
CA THR A 137 -28.53 17.40 41.66
C THR A 137 -28.99 16.18 40.90
N SER A 138 -28.93 16.22 39.59
CA SER A 138 -28.97 14.99 38.80
C SER A 138 -27.51 14.53 38.65
N ASN A 139 -27.13 13.50 39.40
CA ASN A 139 -25.88 12.77 39.16
C ASN A 139 -25.87 12.37 37.71
N GLY A 140 -24.94 12.92 36.92
CA GLY A 140 -24.86 12.66 35.46
C GLY A 140 -24.34 11.25 35.23
N LEU A 141 -24.96 10.51 34.31
CA LEU A 141 -24.33 9.30 33.77
C LEU A 141 -23.14 9.72 32.90
N LEU A 142 -21.97 9.25 33.26
CA LEU A 142 -20.75 9.47 32.51
C LEU A 142 -20.24 8.18 31.85
N ASN A 143 -19.47 8.32 30.83
CA ASN A 143 -18.68 7.24 30.22
C ASN A 143 -17.25 7.70 30.03
N ALA A 144 -16.32 6.76 30.11
CA ALA A 144 -14.92 6.96 29.79
C ALA A 144 -14.39 5.79 28.98
N VAL A 145 -13.44 6.05 28.10
CA VAL A 145 -12.75 5.02 27.32
C VAL A 145 -11.26 5.18 27.56
N SER A 146 -10.61 4.09 27.93
CA SER A 146 -9.16 4.02 28.07
C SER A 146 -8.60 3.02 27.08
N LYS A 147 -7.51 3.36 26.38
CA LYS A 147 -6.78 2.42 25.53
C LYS A 147 -5.96 1.48 26.40
N LEU A 148 -5.86 0.22 25.99
CA LEU A 148 -5.05 -0.81 26.63
C LEU A 148 -3.93 -1.24 25.69
N GLY A 149 -2.76 -1.51 26.26
CA GLY A 149 -1.59 -1.95 25.53
C GLY A 149 -1.12 -3.35 25.92
N TYR A 150 0.12 -3.67 25.50
CA TYR A 150 0.76 -4.95 25.82
C TYR A 150 0.92 -5.17 27.32
N SER A 151 1.30 -4.11 28.06
CA SER A 151 1.47 -4.14 29.52
C SER A 151 0.18 -4.45 30.27
N ASP A 152 -0.97 -4.14 29.66
CA ASP A 152 -2.30 -4.41 30.21
C ASP A 152 -2.84 -5.80 29.84
N GLY A 153 -2.05 -6.59 29.11
CA GLY A 153 -2.42 -7.92 28.64
C GLY A 153 -3.18 -7.94 27.31
N CYS A 154 -3.21 -6.81 26.59
CA CYS A 154 -3.80 -6.65 25.27
C CYS A 154 -2.72 -6.39 24.20
N PRO A 155 -1.95 -7.41 23.78
CA PRO A 155 -0.76 -7.23 22.95
C PRO A 155 -1.06 -6.62 21.58
N ALA A 156 -2.26 -6.83 21.04
CA ALA A 156 -2.70 -6.22 19.78
C ALA A 156 -3.57 -4.98 20.00
N GLY A 157 -3.42 -4.33 21.14
CA GLY A 157 -4.25 -3.21 21.52
C GLY A 157 -5.58 -3.62 22.15
N GLY A 158 -6.25 -2.68 22.77
CA GLY A 158 -7.55 -2.89 23.42
C GLY A 158 -8.14 -1.58 23.92
N LYS A 159 -9.36 -1.69 24.46
CA LYS A 159 -10.07 -0.56 25.07
C LYS A 159 -10.86 -1.05 26.28
N VAL A 160 -10.87 -0.24 27.33
CA VAL A 160 -11.84 -0.37 28.43
C VAL A 160 -12.87 0.73 28.27
N MET A 161 -14.14 0.34 28.16
CA MET A 161 -15.27 1.26 28.22
C MET A 161 -15.82 1.20 29.64
N MET A 162 -15.85 2.34 30.30
CA MET A 162 -16.29 2.50 31.70
C MET A 162 -17.55 3.37 31.73
N PHE A 163 -18.51 2.97 32.53
CA PHE A 163 -19.76 3.70 32.73
C PHE A 163 -20.00 3.86 34.23
N GLY A 164 -20.57 4.99 34.64
CA GLY A 164 -20.90 5.23 36.03
C GLY A 164 -21.60 6.57 36.28
N LEU A 165 -21.96 6.81 37.52
CA LEU A 165 -22.62 8.04 37.94
C LEU A 165 -21.59 8.95 38.60
N ASP A 166 -21.48 10.19 38.14
CA ASP A 166 -20.70 11.26 38.77
C ASP A 166 -21.41 11.69 40.10
N ASN A 167 -21.29 10.83 41.09
CA ASN A 167 -22.04 10.93 42.36
C ASN A 167 -21.16 11.00 43.62
N GLY A 168 -19.83 10.91 43.44
CA GLY A 168 -18.85 10.95 44.51
C GLY A 168 -18.72 9.65 45.30
N ASP A 169 -19.20 8.52 44.78
CA ASP A 169 -19.10 7.23 45.45
C ASP A 169 -17.63 6.80 45.60
N ASN A 170 -17.36 6.04 46.66
CA ASN A 170 -16.06 5.43 46.96
C ASN A 170 -14.85 6.38 46.92
N GLY A 171 -15.07 7.68 47.15
CA GLY A 171 -14.02 8.68 47.22
C GLY A 171 -13.86 9.53 45.98
N GLY A 172 -14.76 9.42 45.01
CA GLY A 172 -14.90 10.33 43.88
C GLY A 172 -15.41 11.72 44.30
N ILE A 173 -15.46 12.64 43.34
CA ILE A 173 -15.95 14.01 43.55
C ILE A 173 -17.23 14.22 42.74
N ALA A 174 -18.35 14.23 43.41
CA ALA A 174 -19.66 14.35 42.77
C ALA A 174 -19.79 15.61 41.88
N ASN A 175 -20.33 15.43 40.70
CA ASN A 175 -20.66 16.48 39.73
C ASN A 175 -19.43 17.30 39.25
N ASN A 176 -18.27 16.68 39.15
CA ASN A 176 -17.06 17.29 38.61
C ASN A 176 -16.88 17.07 37.11
N GLY A 177 -17.74 16.24 36.49
CA GLY A 177 -17.70 15.92 35.06
C GLY A 177 -16.64 14.87 34.66
N LEU A 178 -15.99 14.25 35.65
CA LEU A 178 -15.02 13.19 35.47
C LEU A 178 -15.55 11.88 36.07
N LEU A 179 -15.26 10.76 35.47
CA LEU A 179 -15.57 9.43 36.01
C LEU A 179 -14.33 8.89 36.71
N GLU A 180 -14.32 9.03 38.07
CA GLU A 180 -13.23 8.52 38.88
C GLU A 180 -13.40 7.04 39.20
N SER A 181 -12.31 6.38 39.61
CA SER A 181 -12.29 4.93 39.83
C SER A 181 -13.35 4.41 40.79
N GLY A 182 -13.79 5.25 41.74
CA GLY A 182 -14.86 4.92 42.70
C GLY A 182 -16.25 5.04 42.13
N GLU A 183 -16.42 5.73 41.02
CA GLU A 183 -17.71 6.04 40.39
C GLU A 183 -18.01 5.15 39.20
N ILE A 184 -17.08 4.24 38.84
CA ILE A 184 -17.29 3.25 37.79
C ILE A 184 -18.22 2.17 38.28
N ASP A 185 -19.41 2.08 37.69
CA ASP A 185 -20.43 1.09 38.04
C ASP A 185 -20.32 -0.16 37.17
N GLU A 186 -19.87 0.00 35.94
CA GLU A 186 -19.72 -1.07 34.94
C GLU A 186 -18.55 -0.78 34.03
N GLN A 187 -17.79 -1.82 33.65
CA GLN A 187 -16.76 -1.71 32.64
C GLN A 187 -16.82 -2.90 31.66
N THR A 188 -16.49 -2.61 30.43
CA THR A 188 -16.36 -3.64 29.40
C THR A 188 -14.97 -3.54 28.78
N THR A 189 -14.22 -4.61 28.84
CA THR A 189 -12.88 -4.70 28.29
C THR A 189 -12.90 -5.44 26.95
N TYR A 190 -12.40 -4.76 25.92
CA TYR A 190 -12.13 -5.32 24.61
C TYR A 190 -10.62 -5.47 24.46
N CYS A 191 -10.15 -6.69 24.25
CA CYS A 191 -8.73 -7.00 24.13
C CYS A 191 -8.47 -7.75 22.84
N SER A 192 -7.44 -7.35 22.11
CA SER A 192 -7.02 -8.00 20.87
C SER A 192 -5.71 -8.74 21.09
N THR A 193 -5.59 -9.91 20.46
CA THR A 193 -4.35 -10.71 20.45
C THR A 193 -4.00 -11.07 19.01
N GLN A 194 -2.71 -11.02 18.67
CA GLN A 194 -2.23 -11.45 17.37
C GLN A 194 -2.30 -12.96 17.23
N ARG A 195 -2.65 -13.41 16.04
CA ARG A 195 -2.53 -14.78 15.58
C ARG A 195 -1.72 -14.82 14.31
N ILE A 196 -0.90 -15.82 14.15
CA ILE A 196 -0.05 -16.02 12.99
C ILE A 196 -0.12 -17.45 12.50
N SER A 197 -0.23 -17.64 11.20
CA SER A 197 -0.15 -18.95 10.59
C SER A 197 0.39 -18.86 9.18
N ARG A 198 1.00 -19.94 8.72
CA ARG A 198 1.25 -20.14 7.29
C ARG A 198 -0.10 -20.29 6.58
N VAL A 199 -0.24 -19.63 5.41
CA VAL A 199 -1.46 -19.68 4.60
C VAL A 199 -1.53 -20.99 3.84
N THR A 200 -0.44 -21.33 3.16
CA THR A 200 -0.38 -22.49 2.27
C THR A 200 1.04 -23.03 2.16
N ASP A 201 1.15 -24.23 1.62
CA ASP A 201 2.39 -24.90 1.22
C ASP A 201 2.32 -25.03 -0.30
N ILE A 202 2.84 -24.01 -1.00
CA ILE A 202 2.80 -23.94 -2.47
C ILE A 202 3.88 -24.85 -3.04
N ALA A 203 5.11 -24.75 -2.54
CA ALA A 203 6.22 -25.59 -2.93
C ALA A 203 6.34 -26.77 -1.95
N PRO A 204 6.24 -28.02 -2.40
CA PRO A 204 6.23 -29.17 -1.51
C PRO A 204 7.55 -29.32 -0.75
N ASP A 205 7.46 -29.84 0.49
CA ASP A 205 8.57 -30.06 1.40
C ASP A 205 9.30 -28.74 1.79
N ALA A 206 10.63 -28.75 1.84
CA ALA A 206 11.46 -27.62 2.23
C ALA A 206 11.89 -26.74 1.02
N LEU A 207 11.15 -26.77 -0.07
CA LEU A 207 11.36 -25.89 -1.21
C LEU A 207 10.74 -24.52 -0.92
N ASN A 208 11.30 -23.47 -1.53
CA ASN A 208 10.81 -22.12 -1.35
C ASN A 208 9.81 -21.78 -2.45
N SER A 209 8.60 -21.41 -2.10
CA SER A 209 7.63 -20.85 -3.05
C SER A 209 7.90 -19.37 -3.38
N ASN A 210 8.65 -18.68 -2.52
CA ASN A 210 9.00 -17.26 -2.67
C ASN A 210 7.80 -16.40 -3.09
N PRO A 211 6.73 -16.31 -2.29
CA PRO A 211 5.57 -15.50 -2.62
C PRO A 211 5.97 -14.02 -2.76
N GLY A 212 5.52 -13.36 -3.83
CA GLY A 212 6.04 -12.07 -4.27
C GLY A 212 7.29 -12.19 -5.16
N GLY A 213 7.70 -13.41 -5.51
CA GLY A 213 8.84 -13.72 -6.39
C GLY A 213 10.20 -13.63 -5.70
N PRO A 214 11.22 -14.22 -6.31
CA PRO A 214 12.59 -14.03 -5.84
C PRO A 214 13.00 -12.57 -6.04
N ILE A 215 13.68 -12.00 -5.04
CA ILE A 215 14.25 -10.66 -5.21
C ILE A 215 15.43 -10.75 -6.17
N VAL A 216 15.27 -10.19 -7.35
CA VAL A 216 16.33 -10.11 -8.36
C VAL A 216 16.64 -8.64 -8.62
N ASN A 217 17.89 -8.23 -8.42
CA ASN A 217 18.33 -6.83 -8.55
C ASN A 217 17.51 -5.83 -7.70
N GLY A 218 16.94 -6.26 -6.56
CA GLY A 218 16.15 -5.42 -5.67
C GLY A 218 14.67 -5.27 -6.06
N TYR A 219 14.21 -5.94 -7.12
CA TYR A 219 12.80 -5.98 -7.52
C TYR A 219 12.12 -7.22 -6.92
N VAL A 220 10.90 -7.04 -6.46
CA VAL A 220 9.96 -8.09 -6.08
C VAL A 220 8.98 -8.32 -7.23
N GLY A 221 8.42 -9.52 -7.35
CA GLY A 221 7.40 -9.80 -8.35
C GLY A 221 6.02 -9.28 -7.95
N MET A 222 4.98 -9.79 -8.61
CA MET A 222 3.60 -9.36 -8.38
C MET A 222 3.17 -9.53 -6.93
N GLN A 223 2.55 -8.49 -6.39
CA GLN A 223 1.77 -8.50 -5.16
C GLN A 223 0.70 -7.40 -5.25
N ILE A 224 -0.54 -7.78 -5.49
CA ILE A 224 -1.68 -6.86 -5.59
C ILE A 224 -2.93 -7.52 -5.04
N VAL A 225 -3.76 -6.74 -4.35
CA VAL A 225 -5.08 -7.21 -3.91
C VAL A 225 -6.15 -6.55 -4.77
N VAL A 226 -7.01 -7.39 -5.33
CA VAL A 226 -8.23 -6.95 -6.00
C VAL A 226 -9.40 -7.62 -5.29
N ASP A 227 -10.33 -6.83 -4.78
CA ASP A 227 -11.35 -7.25 -3.82
C ASP A 227 -10.73 -7.98 -2.61
N ASP A 228 -11.13 -9.22 -2.34
CA ASP A 228 -10.58 -10.05 -1.27
C ASP A 228 -9.63 -11.15 -1.80
N THR A 229 -8.99 -10.91 -2.94
CA THR A 229 -8.04 -11.85 -3.54
C THR A 229 -6.66 -11.21 -3.67
N LEU A 230 -5.66 -11.82 -3.06
CA LEU A 230 -4.24 -11.47 -3.25
C LEU A 230 -3.69 -12.22 -4.46
N TYR A 231 -3.28 -11.47 -5.48
CA TYR A 231 -2.55 -11.99 -6.63
C TYR A 231 -1.05 -11.76 -6.42
N PHE A 232 -0.27 -12.79 -6.63
CA PHE A 232 1.18 -12.75 -6.38
C PHE A 232 1.93 -13.75 -7.26
N SER A 233 3.22 -13.51 -7.44
CA SER A 233 4.11 -14.45 -8.10
C SER A 233 4.62 -15.49 -7.08
N ALA A 234 4.65 -16.77 -7.46
CA ALA A 234 5.21 -17.85 -6.63
C ALA A 234 5.66 -19.04 -7.47
N ASP A 235 6.56 -19.86 -6.91
CA ASP A 235 7.13 -21.07 -7.53
C ASP A 235 6.64 -22.31 -6.75
N ASP A 236 6.05 -23.28 -7.43
CA ASP A 236 5.63 -24.55 -6.82
C ASP A 236 6.70 -25.67 -6.95
N GLY A 237 7.88 -25.34 -7.45
CA GLY A 237 8.96 -26.28 -7.71
C GLY A 237 8.76 -27.15 -8.97
N ILE A 238 7.68 -26.94 -9.72
CA ILE A 238 7.33 -27.70 -10.93
C ILE A 238 7.22 -26.77 -12.15
N HIS A 239 6.52 -25.64 -11.98
CA HIS A 239 6.20 -24.72 -13.10
C HIS A 239 7.08 -23.48 -13.11
N GLY A 240 8.03 -23.31 -12.16
CA GLY A 240 8.78 -22.08 -11.97
C GLY A 240 7.91 -20.99 -11.33
N THR A 241 8.43 -19.74 -11.36
CA THR A 241 7.69 -18.61 -10.78
C THR A 241 6.58 -18.15 -11.72
N GLU A 242 5.33 -18.39 -11.35
CA GLU A 242 4.14 -18.12 -12.13
C GLU A 242 3.13 -17.26 -11.35
N LEU A 243 1.96 -16.95 -11.97
CA LEU A 243 0.90 -16.15 -11.36
C LEU A 243 0.02 -17.02 -10.46
N TRP A 244 -0.08 -16.63 -9.20
CA TRP A 244 -0.88 -17.28 -8.15
C TRP A 244 -1.90 -16.34 -7.55
N ALA A 245 -2.94 -16.90 -6.94
CA ALA A 245 -3.95 -16.17 -6.19
C ALA A 245 -4.28 -16.86 -4.88
N TYR A 246 -4.47 -16.06 -3.84
CA TYR A 246 -5.02 -16.47 -2.56
C TYR A 246 -6.34 -15.74 -2.32
N ASP A 247 -7.43 -16.48 -2.25
CA ASP A 247 -8.77 -15.99 -1.92
C ASP A 247 -8.92 -15.94 -0.39
N MET A 248 -9.03 -14.74 0.17
CA MET A 248 -9.10 -14.49 1.60
C MET A 248 -10.44 -14.93 2.19
N THR A 249 -11.50 -15.00 1.38
CA THR A 249 -12.85 -15.38 1.84
C THR A 249 -13.00 -16.89 2.01
N THR A 250 -12.37 -17.65 1.12
CA THR A 250 -12.43 -19.12 1.13
C THR A 250 -11.19 -19.76 1.74
N ASP A 251 -10.16 -18.98 2.07
CA ASP A 251 -8.85 -19.43 2.58
C ASP A 251 -8.19 -20.46 1.64
N THR A 252 -8.23 -20.19 0.32
CA THR A 252 -7.72 -21.12 -0.70
C THR A 252 -6.70 -20.46 -1.61
N THR A 253 -5.64 -21.19 -1.95
CA THR A 253 -4.59 -20.77 -2.87
C THR A 253 -4.67 -21.59 -4.15
N ARG A 254 -4.44 -20.94 -5.29
CA ARG A 254 -4.42 -21.59 -6.61
C ARG A 254 -3.43 -20.92 -7.56
N MET A 255 -2.84 -21.68 -8.45
CA MET A 255 -2.16 -21.14 -9.61
C MET A 255 -3.22 -20.54 -10.57
N VAL A 256 -3.01 -19.31 -11.00
CA VAL A 256 -3.90 -18.59 -11.93
C VAL A 256 -3.54 -18.94 -13.37
N ALA A 257 -2.25 -18.87 -13.70
CA ALA A 257 -1.76 -19.13 -15.04
C ALA A 257 -0.34 -19.67 -15.01
N ASP A 258 -0.05 -20.69 -15.82
CA ASP A 258 1.29 -21.17 -16.21
C ASP A 258 1.63 -20.48 -17.53
N ILE A 259 2.19 -19.24 -17.44
CA ILE A 259 2.47 -18.39 -18.59
C ILE A 259 3.71 -18.89 -19.34
N TYR A 260 4.72 -19.37 -18.60
CA TYR A 260 5.89 -20.01 -19.20
C TYR A 260 5.84 -21.52 -18.96
N PRO A 261 5.22 -22.32 -19.84
CA PRO A 261 4.97 -23.74 -19.57
C PRO A 261 6.23 -24.55 -19.26
N GLY A 262 6.17 -25.31 -18.16
CA GLY A 262 7.26 -26.17 -17.70
C GLY A 262 7.97 -25.60 -16.48
N SER A 263 9.26 -25.93 -16.30
CA SER A 263 10.04 -25.50 -15.12
C SER A 263 10.72 -24.14 -15.26
N ASN A 264 10.47 -23.41 -16.32
CA ASN A 264 10.95 -22.05 -16.47
C ASN A 264 9.93 -21.08 -15.86
N ALA A 265 10.38 -19.88 -15.51
CA ALA A 265 9.56 -18.90 -14.82
C ALA A 265 9.13 -17.76 -15.75
N SER A 266 7.88 -17.33 -15.65
CA SER A 266 7.38 -16.13 -16.31
C SER A 266 7.70 -14.85 -15.54
N TYR A 267 7.92 -14.93 -14.22
CA TYR A 267 8.16 -13.79 -13.32
C TYR A 267 7.13 -12.67 -13.53
N PRO A 268 5.83 -12.91 -13.26
CA PRO A 268 4.80 -11.91 -13.50
C PRO A 268 4.93 -10.73 -12.55
N GLY A 269 4.72 -9.51 -13.09
CA GLY A 269 4.73 -8.28 -12.31
C GLY A 269 6.11 -7.86 -11.79
N TYR A 270 7.17 -8.20 -12.52
CA TYR A 270 8.53 -7.84 -12.11
C TYR A 270 8.80 -6.34 -12.23
N TRP A 271 8.23 -5.68 -13.25
CA TRP A 271 8.35 -4.24 -13.49
C TRP A 271 7.01 -3.53 -13.50
N LEU A 272 5.95 -4.17 -13.99
CA LEU A 272 4.64 -3.56 -14.18
C LEU A 272 3.56 -4.35 -13.47
N VAL A 273 2.82 -3.67 -12.60
CA VAL A 273 1.56 -4.18 -12.01
C VAL A 273 0.57 -3.01 -11.89
N LEU A 274 -0.43 -2.99 -12.74
CA LEU A 274 -1.49 -1.98 -12.76
C LEU A 274 -2.85 -2.65 -12.76
N GLU A 275 -3.81 -2.11 -12.03
CA GLU A 275 -5.20 -2.52 -12.07
C GLU A 275 -6.04 -1.46 -12.79
N TYR A 276 -6.90 -1.92 -13.67
CA TYR A 276 -7.91 -1.09 -14.31
C TYR A 276 -9.18 -1.91 -14.62
N GLU A 277 -10.34 -1.52 -14.05
CA GLU A 277 -11.66 -2.14 -14.30
C GLU A 277 -11.65 -3.68 -14.17
N ASP A 278 -11.30 -4.21 -12.99
CA ASP A 278 -11.23 -5.65 -12.69
C ASP A 278 -10.20 -6.43 -13.55
N VAL A 279 -9.28 -5.74 -14.23
CA VAL A 279 -8.20 -6.35 -14.99
C VAL A 279 -6.86 -5.93 -14.41
N ILE A 280 -6.03 -6.91 -14.08
CA ILE A 280 -4.64 -6.69 -13.67
C ILE A 280 -3.78 -6.75 -14.94
N TYR A 281 -3.07 -5.65 -15.24
CA TYR A 281 -2.07 -5.57 -16.29
C TYR A 281 -0.69 -5.74 -15.66
N PHE A 282 0.14 -6.56 -16.26
CA PHE A 282 1.46 -6.88 -15.72
C PHE A 282 2.44 -7.30 -16.83
N ASP A 283 3.71 -7.23 -16.51
CA ASP A 283 4.74 -7.79 -17.38
C ASP A 283 4.97 -9.27 -17.05
N ALA A 284 5.17 -10.11 -18.05
CA ALA A 284 5.54 -11.50 -17.86
C ALA A 284 6.31 -12.03 -19.07
N SER A 285 7.17 -13.03 -18.86
CA SER A 285 7.91 -13.71 -19.91
C SER A 285 7.18 -14.96 -20.39
N ASP A 286 7.18 -15.18 -21.71
CA ASP A 286 6.81 -16.45 -22.30
C ASP A 286 7.91 -16.99 -23.24
N PRO A 287 7.85 -18.27 -23.67
CA PRO A 287 8.91 -18.85 -24.50
C PRO A 287 8.95 -18.32 -25.93
N THR A 288 7.91 -17.62 -26.39
CA THR A 288 7.75 -17.21 -27.79
C THR A 288 8.14 -15.75 -28.00
N TYR A 289 7.67 -14.90 -27.11
CA TYR A 289 7.74 -13.43 -27.26
C TYR A 289 8.72 -12.77 -26.28
N GLY A 290 9.22 -13.52 -25.28
CA GLY A 290 10.01 -12.94 -24.20
C GLY A 290 9.12 -12.20 -23.20
N ARG A 291 9.61 -11.13 -22.60
CA ARG A 291 8.88 -10.36 -21.60
C ARG A 291 8.07 -9.25 -22.22
N GLU A 292 6.75 -9.38 -22.15
CA GLU A 292 5.79 -8.49 -22.78
C GLU A 292 4.65 -8.10 -21.81
N LEU A 293 3.70 -7.27 -22.30
CA LEU A 293 2.53 -6.85 -21.53
C LEU A 293 1.44 -7.93 -21.57
N TRP A 294 1.06 -8.38 -20.39
CA TRP A 294 0.01 -9.38 -20.13
C TRP A 294 -1.13 -8.78 -19.31
N ALA A 295 -2.27 -9.46 -19.31
CA ALA A 295 -3.40 -9.11 -18.50
C ALA A 295 -4.11 -10.34 -17.93
N HIS A 296 -4.72 -10.15 -16.75
CA HIS A 296 -5.59 -11.12 -16.10
C HIS A 296 -6.91 -10.46 -15.70
N ASN A 297 -8.04 -10.98 -16.17
CA ASN A 297 -9.36 -10.53 -15.75
C ASN A 297 -9.77 -11.29 -14.49
N THR A 298 -10.00 -10.56 -13.40
CA THR A 298 -10.29 -11.13 -12.08
C THR A 298 -11.70 -11.72 -11.98
N VAL A 299 -12.63 -11.30 -12.86
CA VAL A 299 -14.02 -11.73 -12.87
C VAL A 299 -14.19 -13.04 -13.64
N ASP A 300 -13.65 -13.15 -14.88
CA ASP A 300 -13.82 -14.34 -15.72
C ASP A 300 -12.63 -15.31 -15.66
N GLY A 301 -11.54 -14.91 -15.00
CA GLY A 301 -10.34 -15.73 -14.78
C GLY A 301 -9.46 -15.91 -16.02
N SER A 302 -9.69 -15.18 -17.11
CA SER A 302 -8.87 -15.28 -18.31
C SER A 302 -7.54 -14.54 -18.16
N THR A 303 -6.46 -15.13 -18.72
CA THR A 303 -5.12 -14.52 -18.79
C THR A 303 -4.66 -14.51 -20.23
N TRP A 304 -4.17 -13.35 -20.73
CA TRP A 304 -3.77 -13.21 -22.15
C TRP A 304 -2.62 -12.23 -22.34
N LEU A 305 -1.91 -12.41 -23.45
CA LEU A 305 -0.94 -11.43 -23.96
C LEU A 305 -1.69 -10.21 -24.53
N VAL A 306 -1.43 -9.02 -23.98
CA VAL A 306 -2.05 -7.76 -24.44
C VAL A 306 -1.35 -7.23 -25.68
N ALA A 307 -0.02 -7.15 -25.64
CA ALA A 307 0.78 -6.62 -26.75
C ALA A 307 2.14 -7.31 -26.80
N ASN A 308 2.57 -7.65 -28.02
CA ASN A 308 3.94 -8.02 -28.34
C ASN A 308 4.57 -6.80 -29.05
N LEU A 309 5.28 -5.98 -28.27
CA LEU A 309 5.84 -4.71 -28.74
C LEU A 309 7.19 -4.89 -29.41
N ASN A 310 7.95 -5.90 -29.00
CA ASN A 310 9.25 -6.19 -29.55
C ASN A 310 9.21 -7.58 -30.23
N GLU A 311 9.09 -7.63 -31.54
CA GLU A 311 8.87 -8.87 -32.36
C GLU A 311 9.99 -9.92 -32.23
N ASN A 312 10.81 -9.88 -31.19
CA ASN A 312 11.87 -10.86 -30.96
C ASN A 312 11.72 -11.49 -29.56
N GLN A 313 12.43 -12.61 -29.35
CA GLN A 313 12.39 -13.39 -28.13
C GLN A 313 12.95 -12.68 -26.86
N TYR A 314 13.47 -11.45 -26.98
CA TYR A 314 14.03 -10.70 -25.84
C TYR A 314 12.98 -9.88 -25.11
N GLY A 315 11.82 -9.66 -25.73
CA GLY A 315 10.71 -8.91 -25.15
C GLY A 315 10.93 -7.39 -25.14
N SER A 316 9.92 -6.69 -24.65
CA SER A 316 9.89 -5.22 -24.55
C SER A 316 10.13 -4.69 -23.12
N ASN A 317 10.13 -5.54 -22.12
CA ASN A 317 10.31 -5.19 -20.70
C ASN A 317 9.40 -4.01 -20.27
N PRO A 318 8.07 -4.15 -20.34
CA PRO A 318 7.17 -3.05 -20.04
C PRO A 318 7.20 -2.69 -18.57
N GLY A 319 7.23 -1.37 -18.28
CA GLY A 319 7.14 -0.83 -16.91
C GLY A 319 8.47 -0.66 -16.16
N ASP A 320 9.62 -0.90 -16.80
CA ASP A 320 10.93 -0.77 -16.14
C ASP A 320 11.19 0.65 -15.58
N ASP A 321 10.66 1.69 -16.22
CA ASP A 321 10.84 3.09 -15.81
C ASP A 321 9.53 3.73 -15.31
N ILE A 322 8.48 3.79 -16.15
CA ILE A 322 7.16 4.35 -15.81
C ILE A 322 6.08 3.29 -15.91
N GLU A 323 5.14 3.34 -14.97
CA GLU A 323 3.89 2.61 -15.01
C GLU A 323 2.81 3.41 -14.27
N ILE A 324 1.76 3.81 -14.98
CA ILE A 324 0.66 4.59 -14.39
C ILE A 324 -0.62 4.42 -15.19
N VAL A 325 -1.75 4.37 -14.48
CA VAL A 325 -3.08 4.55 -15.08
C VAL A 325 -3.43 6.02 -15.02
N TYR A 326 -3.69 6.62 -16.18
CA TYR A 326 -4.16 8.00 -16.25
C TYR A 326 -5.39 8.07 -17.17
N GLY A 327 -6.52 8.49 -16.62
CA GLY A 327 -7.81 8.47 -17.31
C GLY A 327 -8.24 7.04 -17.68
N ASP A 328 -8.44 6.79 -18.97
CA ASP A 328 -8.82 5.48 -19.53
C ASP A 328 -7.66 4.72 -20.18
N THR A 329 -6.43 5.09 -19.85
CA THR A 329 -5.24 4.63 -20.55
C THR A 329 -4.13 4.28 -19.57
N LEU A 330 -3.47 3.15 -19.82
CA LEU A 330 -2.25 2.74 -19.14
C LEU A 330 -1.05 3.34 -19.86
N TYR A 331 -0.14 3.99 -19.15
CA TYR A 331 1.14 4.48 -19.67
C TYR A 331 2.27 3.70 -19.02
N PHE A 332 3.22 3.27 -19.83
CA PHE A 332 4.36 2.47 -19.37
C PHE A 332 5.57 2.66 -20.29
N SER A 333 6.76 2.45 -19.76
CA SER A 333 7.97 2.36 -20.58
C SER A 333 8.05 1.00 -21.25
N ALA A 334 8.54 0.95 -22.48
CA ALA A 334 8.86 -0.32 -23.13
C ALA A 334 9.99 -0.16 -24.15
N PHE A 335 10.82 -1.19 -24.24
CA PHE A 335 11.91 -1.28 -25.21
C PHE A 335 11.43 -1.87 -26.53
N THR A 336 11.79 -1.23 -27.63
CA THR A 336 11.67 -1.82 -28.97
C THR A 336 12.95 -1.62 -29.78
N ILE A 337 13.18 -2.44 -30.76
CA ILE A 337 14.36 -2.33 -31.63
C ILE A 337 14.41 -1.00 -32.41
N ASP A 338 13.23 -0.46 -32.75
CA ASP A 338 13.11 0.74 -33.58
C ASP A 338 13.26 2.03 -32.76
N TYR A 339 12.83 2.01 -31.49
CA TYR A 339 12.72 3.23 -30.65
C TYR A 339 13.51 3.19 -29.34
N ALA A 340 14.17 2.03 -29.04
CA ALA A 340 14.77 1.81 -27.72
C ALA A 340 13.72 1.90 -26.60
N THR A 341 14.04 2.41 -25.40
CA THR A 341 13.07 2.52 -24.29
C THR A 341 12.39 3.89 -24.32
N GLU A 342 11.12 3.88 -24.72
CA GLU A 342 10.26 5.07 -24.80
C GLU A 342 8.93 4.85 -24.06
N MET A 343 8.10 5.90 -23.99
CA MET A 343 6.77 5.82 -23.38
C MET A 343 5.75 5.24 -24.36
N TRP A 344 5.09 4.19 -23.94
CA TRP A 344 3.98 3.54 -24.64
C TRP A 344 2.68 3.72 -23.88
N ALA A 345 1.59 3.55 -24.59
CA ALA A 345 0.26 3.61 -23.99
C ALA A 345 -0.61 2.45 -24.47
N HIS A 346 -1.45 1.94 -23.57
CA HIS A 346 -2.48 0.96 -23.87
C HIS A 346 -3.84 1.45 -23.41
N ARG A 347 -4.85 1.40 -24.31
CA ARG A 347 -6.23 1.72 -23.97
C ARG A 347 -7.08 0.46 -23.93
N PRO A 348 -7.52 0.01 -22.75
CA PRO A 348 -8.31 -1.21 -22.58
C PRO A 348 -9.60 -1.24 -23.40
N ALA A 349 -10.33 -0.15 -23.45
CA ALA A 349 -11.65 -0.06 -24.08
C ALA A 349 -11.68 -0.49 -25.57
N ASN A 350 -10.57 -0.35 -26.28
CA ASN A 350 -10.47 -0.73 -27.69
C ASN A 350 -9.28 -1.65 -27.99
N ASN A 351 -8.58 -2.09 -26.96
CA ASN A 351 -7.39 -2.96 -27.01
C ASN A 351 -6.31 -2.41 -27.96
N SER A 352 -6.06 -1.10 -27.94
CA SER A 352 -5.02 -0.47 -28.75
C SER A 352 -3.78 -0.14 -27.93
N THR A 353 -2.60 -0.42 -28.49
CA THR A 353 -1.31 -0.08 -27.90
C THR A 353 -0.50 0.72 -28.91
N TRP A 354 0.13 1.83 -28.48
CA TRP A 354 0.87 2.73 -29.37
C TRP A 354 2.04 3.41 -28.64
N LEU A 355 3.04 3.80 -29.43
CA LEU A 355 4.12 4.69 -28.98
C LEU A 355 3.55 6.09 -28.74
N VAL A 356 3.79 6.67 -27.55
CA VAL A 356 3.34 8.03 -27.22
C VAL A 356 4.21 9.08 -27.91
N GLU A 357 5.52 8.96 -27.75
CA GLU A 357 6.52 9.85 -28.38
C GLU A 357 7.89 9.19 -28.38
N ASP A 358 8.67 9.37 -29.45
CA ASP A 358 10.11 9.04 -29.54
C ASP A 358 10.91 10.30 -29.12
N ILE A 359 11.13 10.42 -27.79
CA ILE A 359 11.78 11.61 -27.20
C ILE A 359 13.28 11.64 -27.53
N HIS A 360 13.94 10.47 -27.51
CA HIS A 360 15.37 10.36 -27.76
C HIS A 360 15.64 9.51 -29.00
N HIS A 361 15.46 10.07 -30.20
CA HIS A 361 15.63 9.34 -31.44
C HIS A 361 16.90 8.50 -31.47
N GLY A 362 16.74 7.18 -31.55
CA GLY A 362 17.81 6.19 -31.69
C GLY A 362 18.50 5.80 -30.36
N SER A 363 17.98 6.21 -29.21
CA SER A 363 18.43 5.79 -27.89
C SER A 363 17.27 5.86 -26.90
N SER A 364 17.43 5.33 -25.69
CA SER A 364 16.37 5.34 -24.67
C SER A 364 16.20 6.71 -24.03
N SER A 365 14.96 7.21 -23.93
CA SER A 365 14.64 8.37 -23.11
C SER A 365 14.39 8.01 -21.63
N ASN A 366 14.12 6.75 -21.33
CA ASN A 366 13.83 6.24 -19.98
C ASN A 366 12.78 7.10 -19.26
N PRO A 367 11.55 7.17 -19.81
CA PRO A 367 10.52 8.07 -19.30
C PRO A 367 10.04 7.63 -17.92
N GLY A 368 10.01 8.55 -16.95
CA GLY A 368 9.57 8.29 -15.60
C GLY A 368 10.57 7.60 -14.68
N TRP A 369 11.81 7.33 -15.16
CA TRP A 369 12.82 6.62 -14.35
C TRP A 369 13.05 7.24 -12.98
N PHE A 370 12.97 8.55 -12.85
CA PHE A 370 13.18 9.25 -11.59
C PHE A 370 11.87 9.72 -10.95
N MET A 371 10.99 10.36 -11.75
CA MET A 371 9.71 10.87 -11.27
C MET A 371 8.60 10.75 -12.31
N HIS A 372 7.37 10.56 -11.86
CA HIS A 372 6.16 10.73 -12.67
C HIS A 372 4.94 10.98 -11.79
N PHE A 373 4.08 11.90 -12.21
CA PHE A 373 2.86 12.27 -11.49
C PHE A 373 1.84 12.92 -12.43
N VAL A 374 0.58 13.01 -11.99
CA VAL A 374 -0.48 13.71 -12.72
C VAL A 374 -0.83 15.00 -11.99
N TYR A 375 -0.89 16.11 -12.73
CA TYR A 375 -1.34 17.40 -12.24
C TYR A 375 -2.22 18.09 -13.30
N GLU A 376 -3.42 18.58 -12.93
CA GLU A 376 -4.38 19.28 -13.81
C GLU A 376 -4.58 18.60 -15.17
N GLU A 377 -4.88 17.30 -15.16
CA GLU A 377 -5.10 16.49 -16.37
C GLU A 377 -3.89 16.45 -17.33
N VAL A 378 -2.68 16.53 -16.79
CA VAL A 378 -1.42 16.37 -17.53
C VAL A 378 -0.54 15.38 -16.78
N LEU A 379 0.01 14.41 -17.49
CA LEU A 379 1.01 13.48 -16.98
C LEU A 379 2.40 14.14 -17.10
N TYR A 380 3.06 14.35 -15.98
CA TYR A 380 4.43 14.83 -15.89
C TYR A 380 5.38 13.67 -15.58
N PHE A 381 6.55 13.69 -16.19
CA PHE A 381 7.54 12.62 -16.00
C PHE A 381 8.96 13.12 -16.32
N SER A 382 9.96 12.47 -15.71
CA SER A 382 11.35 12.67 -16.11
C SER A 382 11.64 11.92 -17.41
N ALA A 383 12.37 12.52 -18.34
CA ALA A 383 12.87 11.81 -19.52
C ALA A 383 14.17 12.42 -20.02
N ARG A 384 15.01 11.59 -20.63
CA ARG A 384 16.29 11.98 -21.21
C ARG A 384 16.10 12.38 -22.67
N ASP A 385 16.55 13.55 -23.01
CA ASP A 385 16.53 14.05 -24.38
C ASP A 385 17.81 13.72 -25.17
N MET A 386 17.91 14.22 -26.40
CA MET A 386 19.07 14.02 -27.28
C MET A 386 20.39 14.61 -26.73
N MET A 387 20.36 15.43 -25.69
CA MET A 387 21.54 15.94 -24.99
C MET A 387 21.99 15.01 -23.85
N ASN A 388 21.30 13.91 -23.64
CA ASN A 388 21.53 12.97 -22.54
C ASN A 388 21.27 13.56 -21.14
N VAL A 389 20.42 14.55 -21.03
CA VAL A 389 20.04 15.19 -19.77
C VAL A 389 18.61 14.74 -19.41
N HIS A 390 18.40 14.29 -18.19
CA HIS A 390 17.05 14.06 -17.69
C HIS A 390 16.42 15.36 -17.27
N ASP A 391 15.30 15.67 -17.91
CA ASP A 391 14.53 16.88 -17.73
C ASP A 391 13.08 16.55 -17.37
N LEU A 392 12.30 17.54 -16.98
CA LEU A 392 10.86 17.40 -16.78
C LEU A 392 10.12 17.53 -18.10
N TRP A 393 9.34 16.52 -18.44
CA TRP A 393 8.46 16.42 -19.60
C TRP A 393 7.01 16.32 -19.18
N ALA A 394 6.12 16.59 -20.11
CA ALA A 394 4.69 16.44 -19.90
C ALA A 394 3.98 15.85 -21.10
N HIS A 395 2.92 15.08 -20.86
CA HIS A 395 2.02 14.53 -21.86
C HIS A 395 0.57 14.87 -21.52
N ASN A 396 -0.15 15.46 -22.48
CA ASN A 396 -1.58 15.71 -22.34
C ASN A 396 -2.37 14.69 -23.14
N GLN A 397 -3.08 13.81 -22.44
CA GLN A 397 -3.87 12.72 -23.03
C GLN A 397 -4.96 13.25 -23.98
N SER A 398 -5.60 14.38 -23.67
CA SER A 398 -6.76 14.86 -24.41
C SER A 398 -6.45 15.33 -25.84
N ASN A 399 -5.23 15.82 -26.08
CA ASN A 399 -4.79 16.27 -27.40
C ASN A 399 -3.59 15.49 -27.97
N GLY A 400 -3.05 14.52 -27.21
CA GLY A 400 -1.93 13.67 -27.61
C GLY A 400 -0.59 14.38 -27.74
N THR A 401 -0.40 15.56 -27.13
CA THR A 401 0.87 16.30 -27.23
C THR A 401 1.82 15.95 -26.09
N THR A 402 3.12 15.81 -26.45
CA THR A 402 4.22 15.64 -25.51
C THR A 402 5.20 16.78 -25.67
N TRP A 403 5.67 17.38 -24.55
CA TRP A 403 6.61 18.50 -24.60
C TRP A 403 7.54 18.54 -23.39
N LYS A 404 8.70 19.14 -23.58
CA LYS A 404 9.64 19.42 -22.50
C LYS A 404 9.15 20.62 -21.68
N VAL A 405 9.06 20.47 -20.38
CA VAL A 405 8.55 21.48 -19.44
C VAL A 405 9.69 22.33 -18.87
N ALA A 406 10.72 21.68 -18.30
CA ALA A 406 11.83 22.37 -17.65
C ALA A 406 13.12 21.56 -17.70
N SER A 407 14.26 22.29 -17.69
CA SER A 407 15.59 21.74 -17.45
C SER A 407 16.15 22.33 -16.16
N PHE A 408 16.78 21.49 -15.33
CA PHE A 408 17.29 21.90 -14.03
C PHE A 408 18.82 22.06 -14.00
N GLY A 409 19.54 21.56 -15.01
CA GLY A 409 20.97 21.66 -15.20
C GLY A 409 21.36 21.24 -16.61
N MET A 410 22.66 21.30 -16.93
CA MET A 410 23.20 20.87 -18.21
C MET A 410 24.05 19.59 -18.11
N ALA A 411 24.31 19.13 -16.90
CA ALA A 411 25.07 17.89 -16.67
C ALA A 411 24.18 16.65 -16.89
N PRO A 412 24.74 15.55 -17.40
CA PRO A 412 23.99 14.30 -17.59
C PRO A 412 23.51 13.64 -16.29
N TRP A 413 23.81 14.23 -15.15
CA TRP A 413 23.54 13.73 -13.80
C TRP A 413 22.50 14.56 -13.03
N THR A 414 21.77 15.47 -13.68
CA THR A 414 20.73 16.29 -13.02
C THR A 414 19.69 15.43 -12.34
N ASN A 415 19.22 14.36 -13.00
CA ASN A 415 18.33 13.31 -12.46
C ASN A 415 17.33 13.86 -11.44
N PRO A 416 16.38 14.69 -11.85
CA PRO A 416 15.41 15.31 -10.95
C PRO A 416 14.48 14.23 -10.38
N GLY A 417 14.26 14.26 -9.04
CA GLY A 417 13.44 13.26 -8.34
C GLY A 417 14.09 11.87 -8.20
N ASN A 418 15.44 11.81 -8.23
CA ASN A 418 16.15 10.54 -8.10
C ASN A 418 15.87 9.83 -6.78
N TYR A 419 15.63 10.57 -5.71
CA TYR A 419 15.37 10.05 -4.38
C TYR A 419 13.94 10.27 -3.93
N PHE A 420 13.34 11.43 -4.24
CA PHE A 420 11.93 11.69 -3.91
C PHE A 420 11.32 12.79 -4.77
N GLU A 421 9.97 12.79 -4.83
CA GLU A 421 9.14 13.87 -5.34
C GLU A 421 7.88 14.02 -4.49
N TYR A 422 7.49 15.27 -4.20
CA TYR A 422 6.22 15.60 -3.55
C TYR A 422 5.56 16.78 -4.23
N LEU A 423 4.32 16.59 -4.68
CA LEU A 423 3.49 17.67 -5.19
C LEU A 423 2.62 18.22 -4.05
N VAL A 424 2.84 19.50 -3.69
CA VAL A 424 2.07 20.20 -2.65
C VAL A 424 1.44 21.46 -3.27
N GLY A 425 0.12 21.42 -3.48
CA GLY A 425 -0.56 22.45 -4.27
C GLY A 425 -0.02 22.51 -5.70
N ASP A 426 0.48 23.66 -6.11
CA ASP A 426 1.06 23.90 -7.44
C ASP A 426 2.59 23.74 -7.47
N VAL A 427 3.20 23.32 -6.38
CA VAL A 427 4.66 23.22 -6.24
C VAL A 427 5.11 21.78 -6.12
N LEU A 428 5.98 21.38 -7.02
CA LEU A 428 6.70 20.11 -6.97
C LEU A 428 8.00 20.31 -6.20
N TYR A 429 8.21 19.55 -5.13
CA TYR A 429 9.45 19.46 -4.35
C TYR A 429 10.16 18.17 -4.69
N PHE A 430 11.46 18.22 -4.96
CA PHE A 430 12.25 17.08 -5.41
C PHE A 430 13.76 17.31 -5.19
N ASP A 431 14.54 16.27 -5.29
CA ASP A 431 16.00 16.36 -5.31
C ASP A 431 16.51 16.50 -6.75
N ALA A 432 17.50 17.35 -6.99
CA ALA A 432 18.20 17.42 -8.27
C ALA A 432 19.60 18.03 -8.15
N ASP A 433 20.50 17.63 -9.05
CA ASP A 433 21.79 18.29 -9.25
C ASP A 433 21.64 19.45 -10.24
N ASN A 434 22.08 20.64 -9.89
CA ASN A 434 21.91 21.85 -10.68
C ASN A 434 23.21 22.47 -11.20
N ASP A 435 24.30 21.73 -11.26
CA ASP A 435 25.66 22.14 -11.69
C ASP A 435 26.37 23.18 -10.78
N LEU A 436 25.66 23.89 -9.91
CA LEU A 436 26.21 24.98 -9.08
C LEU A 436 26.32 24.59 -7.61
N ASN A 437 25.31 23.89 -7.10
CA ASN A 437 25.16 23.55 -5.69
C ASN A 437 25.29 22.05 -5.42
N GLY A 438 25.55 21.22 -6.45
CA GLY A 438 25.41 19.78 -6.34
C GLY A 438 23.94 19.35 -6.29
N ARG A 439 23.66 18.17 -5.72
CA ARG A 439 22.30 17.63 -5.55
C ARG A 439 21.71 18.15 -4.24
N GLU A 440 20.70 19.02 -4.37
CA GLU A 440 20.04 19.69 -3.27
C GLU A 440 18.51 19.60 -3.36
N LEU A 441 17.80 20.08 -2.33
CA LEU A 441 16.35 20.22 -2.35
C LEU A 441 15.95 21.33 -3.30
N MET A 442 15.17 20.99 -4.32
CA MET A 442 14.66 21.90 -5.33
C MET A 442 13.15 21.95 -5.33
N ALA A 443 12.62 23.03 -5.87
CA ALA A 443 11.20 23.20 -6.12
C ALA A 443 10.93 23.73 -7.52
N TYR A 444 9.78 23.33 -8.08
CA TYR A 444 9.27 23.80 -9.36
C TYR A 444 7.79 24.16 -9.21
N ASN A 445 7.42 25.38 -9.55
CA ASN A 445 6.01 25.81 -9.55
C ASN A 445 5.41 25.58 -10.94
N LEU A 446 4.43 24.69 -11.02
CA LEU A 446 3.76 24.25 -12.25
C LEU A 446 2.92 25.36 -12.91
N GLN A 447 2.39 26.31 -12.14
CA GLN A 447 1.59 27.42 -12.66
C GLN A 447 2.45 28.54 -13.28
N THR A 448 3.56 28.87 -12.61
CA THR A 448 4.44 29.96 -13.04
C THR A 448 5.59 29.51 -13.93
N ASN A 449 5.81 28.20 -14.07
CA ASN A 449 6.94 27.61 -14.78
C ASN A 449 8.30 28.12 -14.27
N THR A 450 8.46 28.22 -12.95
CA THR A 450 9.70 28.68 -12.32
C THR A 450 10.23 27.64 -11.35
N HIS A 451 11.55 27.46 -11.31
CA HIS A 451 12.22 26.59 -10.35
C HIS A 451 13.25 27.34 -9.54
N TRP A 452 13.58 26.82 -8.35
CA TRP A 452 14.59 27.38 -7.46
C TRP A 452 15.19 26.28 -6.56
N VAL A 453 16.40 26.52 -6.08
CA VAL A 453 16.98 25.75 -4.96
C VAL A 453 16.25 26.18 -3.70
N VAL A 454 15.63 25.23 -2.99
CA VAL A 454 14.93 25.50 -1.73
C VAL A 454 15.94 25.79 -0.63
N GLU A 455 16.97 24.95 -0.52
CA GLU A 455 18.07 25.12 0.42
C GLU A 455 19.34 24.48 -0.14
N ASP A 456 20.48 25.16 -0.03
CA ASP A 456 21.83 24.66 -0.28
C ASP A 456 22.38 24.16 1.08
N ILE A 457 22.00 22.91 1.43
CA ILE A 457 22.26 22.33 2.76
C ILE A 457 23.75 22.15 3.00
N VAL A 458 24.49 21.71 1.97
CA VAL A 458 25.95 21.62 1.99
C VAL A 458 26.51 22.64 1.00
N PRO A 459 26.90 23.84 1.47
CA PRO A 459 27.23 24.96 0.58
C PRO A 459 28.29 24.64 -0.47
N GLY A 460 27.99 24.98 -1.73
CA GLY A 460 28.88 24.81 -2.88
C GLY A 460 28.50 23.63 -3.76
N GLN A 461 29.48 23.02 -4.45
CA GLN A 461 29.24 21.93 -5.41
C GLN A 461 29.17 20.54 -4.76
N THR A 462 29.19 20.46 -3.45
CA THR A 462 29.06 19.18 -2.72
C THR A 462 27.60 18.91 -2.51
N SER A 463 27.15 17.74 -2.90
CA SER A 463 25.73 17.32 -2.76
C SER A 463 25.40 16.99 -1.31
N SER A 464 24.22 17.40 -0.85
CA SER A 464 23.61 16.92 0.40
C SER A 464 22.80 15.62 0.21
N ASN A 465 22.45 15.31 -1.04
CA ASN A 465 21.65 14.14 -1.43
C ASN A 465 20.36 13.98 -0.58
N PRO A 466 19.47 14.96 -0.56
CA PRO A 466 18.29 14.91 0.28
C PRO A 466 17.37 13.75 -0.12
N GLY A 467 16.92 12.98 0.89
CA GLY A 467 16.05 11.83 0.70
C GLY A 467 16.73 10.58 0.15
N ILE A 468 18.06 10.51 0.20
CA ILE A 468 18.84 9.39 -0.39
C ILE A 468 18.43 8.02 0.15
N HIS A 469 18.00 7.95 1.40
CA HIS A 469 17.52 6.71 2.01
C HIS A 469 16.01 6.77 2.30
N PHE A 470 15.51 7.90 2.78
CA PHE A 470 14.08 8.07 3.02
C PHE A 470 13.64 9.52 2.92
N SER A 471 12.38 9.71 2.59
CA SER A 471 11.64 10.96 2.70
C SER A 471 10.20 10.70 3.10
N LEU A 472 9.55 11.69 3.70
CA LEU A 472 8.16 11.58 4.16
C LEU A 472 7.50 12.96 4.17
N LEU A 473 6.30 13.06 3.60
CA LEU A 473 5.46 14.25 3.71
C LEU A 473 4.40 14.02 4.80
N VAL A 474 4.43 14.85 5.85
CA VAL A 474 3.42 14.86 6.92
C VAL A 474 2.81 16.24 7.02
N GLY A 475 1.54 16.35 6.65
CA GLY A 475 0.87 17.66 6.56
C GLY A 475 1.53 18.55 5.53
N ASP A 476 2.09 19.69 5.98
CA ASP A 476 2.82 20.66 5.16
C ASP A 476 4.35 20.58 5.35
N ILE A 477 4.85 19.52 5.98
CA ILE A 477 6.29 19.36 6.25
C ILE A 477 6.83 18.14 5.51
N ILE A 478 7.88 18.35 4.72
CA ILE A 478 8.68 17.31 4.08
C ILE A 478 9.84 17.00 5.01
N TYR A 479 9.90 15.77 5.52
CA TYR A 479 11.03 15.23 6.26
C TYR A 479 11.90 14.41 5.30
N PHE A 480 13.21 14.53 5.41
CA PHE A 480 14.15 13.80 4.55
C PHE A 480 15.50 13.65 5.23
N ASP A 481 16.20 12.59 4.92
CA ASP A 481 17.58 12.38 5.35
C ASP A 481 18.58 12.98 4.36
N THR A 482 19.84 13.02 4.77
CA THR A 482 20.98 13.39 3.92
C THR A 482 22.13 12.38 4.09
N ASP A 483 23.12 12.42 3.20
CA ASP A 483 24.31 11.54 3.25
C ASP A 483 25.06 11.59 4.60
N GLU A 484 24.94 12.67 5.36
CA GLU A 484 25.70 12.92 6.58
C GLU A 484 24.97 12.49 7.87
N GLN A 485 23.98 11.56 7.79
CA GLN A 485 23.26 11.05 8.97
C GLN A 485 22.35 12.08 9.66
N TYR A 486 21.89 13.08 8.93
CA TYR A 486 20.99 14.09 9.45
C TYR A 486 19.56 13.89 8.95
N LEU A 487 18.62 14.13 9.84
CA LEU A 487 17.22 14.34 9.50
C LEU A 487 16.95 15.83 9.37
N TYR A 488 16.44 16.25 8.22
CA TYR A 488 16.00 17.61 7.94
C TYR A 488 14.49 17.65 7.76
N ALA A 489 13.94 18.86 7.89
CA ALA A 489 12.54 19.15 7.60
C ALA A 489 12.44 20.45 6.80
N HIS A 490 11.51 20.49 5.84
CA HIS A 490 11.14 21.68 5.08
C HIS A 490 9.63 21.92 5.20
N SER A 491 9.24 23.11 5.66
CA SER A 491 7.83 23.51 5.68
C SER A 491 7.45 24.15 4.35
N THR A 492 6.51 23.53 3.64
CA THR A 492 5.98 24.03 2.37
C THR A 492 5.12 25.28 2.53
N SER A 493 4.58 25.53 3.75
CA SER A 493 3.71 26.66 4.06
C SER A 493 4.49 27.95 4.37
N ASN A 494 5.63 27.87 5.07
CA ASN A 494 6.43 29.04 5.46
C ASN A 494 7.81 29.09 4.80
N HIS A 495 8.15 28.06 3.99
CA HIS A 495 9.40 27.95 3.22
C HIS A 495 10.67 27.94 4.08
N SER A 496 10.60 27.45 5.33
CA SER A 496 11.76 27.26 6.19
C SER A 496 12.29 25.84 6.12
N THR A 497 13.61 25.68 6.15
CA THR A 497 14.32 24.39 6.24
C THR A 497 15.14 24.38 7.51
N TRP A 498 15.13 23.27 8.25
CA TRP A 498 15.92 23.13 9.47
C TRP A 498 16.36 21.68 9.70
N MET A 499 17.47 21.51 10.39
CA MET A 499 17.93 20.21 10.87
C MET A 499 17.05 19.79 12.07
N VAL A 500 16.49 18.59 12.01
CA VAL A 500 15.65 17.99 13.05
C VAL A 500 16.49 17.19 14.04
N HIS A 501 17.37 16.32 13.52
CA HIS A 501 18.15 15.39 14.33
C HIS A 501 19.44 14.95 13.63
N GLU A 502 20.48 14.60 14.43
CA GLU A 502 21.70 13.96 13.99
C GLU A 502 21.77 12.54 14.55
N PHE A 503 21.74 11.53 13.67
CA PHE A 503 21.85 10.13 14.07
C PHE A 503 23.31 9.73 14.29
N THR A 504 23.86 10.03 15.48
CA THR A 504 25.27 9.73 15.78
C THR A 504 25.55 8.24 15.84
N GLY A 505 26.32 7.73 14.86
CA GLY A 505 26.74 6.33 14.80
C GLY A 505 25.78 5.37 14.13
N ALA A 506 24.59 5.83 13.72
CA ALA A 506 23.66 5.09 12.89
C ALA A 506 23.53 5.77 11.52
N THR A 507 23.54 4.98 10.47
CA THR A 507 23.31 5.45 9.11
C THR A 507 21.97 4.94 8.61
N PRO A 508 21.15 5.80 8.02
CA PRO A 508 20.03 5.34 7.21
C PRO A 508 20.58 4.64 5.96
N GLN A 509 20.97 3.38 6.06
CA GLN A 509 21.39 2.61 4.89
C GLN A 509 20.24 1.72 4.46
N ASN A 510 19.75 1.92 3.22
CA ASN A 510 18.66 1.15 2.62
C ASN A 510 17.39 1.14 3.49
N SER A 511 17.00 2.30 4.02
CA SER A 511 15.84 2.39 4.91
C SER A 511 14.55 1.99 4.21
N VAL A 512 13.76 1.19 4.90
CA VAL A 512 12.33 1.02 4.60
C VAL A 512 11.66 2.40 4.77
N LYS A 513 10.69 2.71 3.90
CA LYS A 513 9.94 3.96 4.01
C LYS A 513 9.40 4.13 5.42
N PRO A 514 9.58 5.32 6.06
CA PRO A 514 9.03 5.58 7.38
C PRO A 514 7.51 5.39 7.42
N VAL A 515 6.99 4.90 8.52
CA VAL A 515 5.55 4.73 8.75
C VAL A 515 5.05 5.71 9.79
N VAL A 516 3.80 6.13 9.66
CA VAL A 516 3.18 7.15 10.53
C VAL A 516 2.11 6.51 11.40
N VAL A 517 2.15 6.82 12.69
CA VAL A 517 1.10 6.47 13.67
C VAL A 517 0.77 7.72 14.48
N GLY A 518 -0.43 8.25 14.28
CA GLY A 518 -0.84 9.51 14.91
C GLY A 518 0.06 10.68 14.55
N SER A 519 0.68 11.33 15.54
CA SER A 519 1.64 12.41 15.35
C SER A 519 3.11 11.94 15.30
N GLU A 520 3.33 10.66 15.23
CA GLU A 520 4.66 10.07 15.24
C GLU A 520 4.98 9.35 13.94
N PHE A 521 6.22 9.47 13.45
CA PHE A 521 6.71 8.60 12.40
C PHE A 521 7.95 7.82 12.85
N PHE A 522 8.05 6.61 12.34
CA PHE A 522 9.04 5.62 12.77
C PHE A 522 10.02 5.33 11.65
N ILE A 523 11.29 5.27 12.01
CA ILE A 523 12.42 5.05 11.10
C ILE A 523 13.21 3.85 11.60
N LYS A 524 13.55 2.94 10.69
CA LYS A 524 14.51 1.85 10.95
C LYS A 524 15.89 2.28 10.46
N LEU A 525 16.88 2.21 11.32
CA LEU A 525 18.27 2.55 11.00
C LEU A 525 19.17 1.36 11.32
N GLU A 526 20.32 1.31 10.68
CA GLU A 526 21.41 0.38 11.01
C GLU A 526 22.57 1.16 11.63
N ASP A 527 23.07 0.71 12.79
CA ASP A 527 24.31 1.25 13.34
C ASP A 527 25.55 0.67 12.63
N GLY A 528 26.73 1.28 12.84
CA GLY A 528 27.97 0.83 12.21
C GLY A 528 28.45 -0.58 12.62
N ASN A 529 27.71 -1.28 13.49
CA ASN A 529 27.96 -2.66 13.94
C ASN A 529 26.90 -3.64 13.45
N ALA A 530 26.08 -3.25 12.49
CA ALA A 530 24.94 -4.02 11.95
C ALA A 530 23.82 -4.29 12.97
N ASN A 531 23.67 -3.46 14.02
CA ASN A 531 22.51 -3.51 14.89
C ASN A 531 21.37 -2.71 14.27
N LEU A 532 20.14 -3.21 14.39
CA LEU A 532 18.95 -2.51 13.97
C LEU A 532 18.50 -1.57 15.08
N GLU A 533 18.22 -0.32 14.75
CA GLU A 533 17.65 0.67 15.64
C GLU A 533 16.30 1.14 15.13
N LEU A 534 15.29 1.11 16.02
CA LEU A 534 13.99 1.74 15.76
C LEU A 534 13.98 3.12 16.39
N TRP A 535 13.79 4.14 15.56
CA TRP A 535 13.73 5.54 15.98
C TRP A 535 12.33 6.10 15.73
N VAL A 536 11.96 7.12 16.50
CA VAL A 536 10.70 7.83 16.35
C VAL A 536 10.90 9.34 16.40
N HIS A 537 10.17 10.05 15.55
CA HIS A 537 10.04 11.50 15.60
C HIS A 537 8.59 11.89 15.83
N ASN A 538 8.35 12.72 16.85
CA ASN A 538 7.03 13.28 17.12
C ASN A 538 6.91 14.65 16.43
N THR A 539 5.97 14.78 15.51
CA THR A 539 5.76 15.95 14.65
C THR A 539 5.14 17.15 15.38
N GLU A 540 4.49 16.93 16.52
CA GLU A 540 3.87 18.01 17.31
C GLU A 540 4.87 18.72 18.22
N ASN A 541 5.69 17.95 18.95
CA ASN A 541 6.66 18.49 19.91
C ASN A 541 8.09 18.53 19.39
N HIS A 542 8.31 18.03 18.15
CA HIS A 542 9.61 17.99 17.45
C HIS A 542 10.72 17.23 18.19
N SER A 543 10.37 16.26 19.03
CA SER A 543 11.34 15.40 19.69
C SER A 543 11.65 14.17 18.85
N THR A 544 12.92 13.74 18.88
CA THR A 544 13.40 12.52 18.22
C THR A 544 14.14 11.67 19.24
N TRP A 545 13.83 10.38 19.32
CA TRP A 545 14.52 9.46 20.24
C TRP A 545 14.54 8.05 19.68
N MET A 546 15.53 7.27 20.15
CA MET A 546 15.60 5.84 19.86
C MET A 546 14.61 5.08 20.75
N VAL A 547 13.77 4.26 20.15
CA VAL A 547 12.82 3.39 20.84
C VAL A 547 13.53 2.15 21.36
N GLN A 548 14.23 1.45 20.46
CA GLN A 548 14.85 0.17 20.73
C GLN A 548 16.06 -0.08 19.80
N SER A 549 17.10 -0.70 20.35
CA SER A 549 18.20 -1.28 19.57
C SER A 549 18.16 -2.80 19.68
N PHE A 550 18.34 -3.48 18.53
CA PHE A 550 18.35 -4.93 18.41
C PHE A 550 19.75 -5.38 18.00
N THR A 551 20.40 -6.15 18.87
CA THR A 551 21.78 -6.56 18.67
C THR A 551 21.87 -7.76 17.73
N ALA A 552 22.52 -7.57 16.59
CA ALA A 552 22.77 -8.64 15.63
C ALA A 552 23.85 -9.64 16.11
N PRO A 553 23.76 -10.92 15.72
CA PRO A 553 24.84 -11.88 15.95
C PRO A 553 26.16 -11.40 15.32
N PRO A 554 27.33 -11.68 15.93
CA PRO A 554 28.65 -11.18 15.45
C PRO A 554 29.04 -11.63 14.03
N SER A 555 28.33 -12.61 13.47
CA SER A 555 28.57 -13.13 12.11
C SER A 555 27.75 -12.43 11.03
N THR A 556 26.87 -11.49 11.38
CA THR A 556 26.00 -10.79 10.44
C THR A 556 26.80 -9.71 9.71
N SER A 557 26.90 -9.79 8.39
CA SER A 557 27.77 -8.92 7.59
C SER A 557 27.05 -7.74 6.95
N THR A 558 25.75 -7.78 6.79
CA THR A 558 24.88 -6.68 6.31
C THR A 558 23.45 -7.00 6.69
N LEU A 559 22.72 -6.00 7.17
CA LEU A 559 21.28 -6.09 7.34
C LEU A 559 20.61 -5.59 6.06
N ASP A 560 19.94 -6.50 5.38
CA ASP A 560 18.89 -6.08 4.46
C ASP A 560 17.73 -5.61 5.35
N ILE A 561 17.35 -4.35 5.25
CA ILE A 561 16.27 -3.80 6.07
C ILE A 561 14.96 -4.32 5.50
N GLY A 562 14.36 -5.28 6.20
CA GLY A 562 13.14 -5.94 5.77
C GLY A 562 11.90 -5.02 5.83
N THR A 563 10.87 -5.41 6.55
CA THR A 563 9.57 -4.73 6.53
C THR A 563 9.34 -3.85 7.76
N ILE A 564 8.50 -2.83 7.62
CA ILE A 564 7.81 -2.13 8.70
C ILE A 564 6.40 -1.79 8.22
N GLU A 565 5.40 -2.25 8.97
CA GLU A 565 3.98 -2.06 8.65
C GLU A 565 3.22 -1.61 9.89
N VAL A 566 2.07 -0.97 9.67
CA VAL A 566 1.19 -0.54 10.74
C VAL A 566 -0.17 -1.21 10.61
N VAL A 567 -0.57 -1.91 11.66
CA VAL A 567 -1.91 -2.49 11.76
C VAL A 567 -2.48 -2.16 13.12
N ASN A 568 -3.66 -1.54 13.18
CA ASN A 568 -4.32 -1.13 14.41
C ASN A 568 -3.46 -0.25 15.34
N GLU A 569 -2.75 0.74 14.76
CA GLU A 569 -1.84 1.67 15.48
C GLU A 569 -0.61 0.98 16.13
N ILE A 570 -0.35 -0.28 15.82
CA ILE A 570 0.82 -1.04 16.28
C ILE A 570 1.76 -1.25 15.10
N LEU A 571 3.06 -1.06 15.33
CA LEU A 571 4.08 -1.32 14.35
C LEU A 571 4.43 -2.80 14.35
N TYR A 572 4.59 -3.38 13.16
CA TYR A 572 5.11 -4.72 12.92
C TYR A 572 6.33 -4.61 12.01
N PHE A 573 7.42 -5.18 12.43
CA PHE A 573 8.69 -5.07 11.71
C PHE A 573 9.55 -6.32 11.94
N ASP A 574 10.43 -6.57 11.03
CA ASP A 574 11.46 -7.58 11.23
C ASP A 574 12.63 -7.00 12.03
N ALA A 575 13.15 -7.78 12.96
CA ALA A 575 14.36 -7.46 13.70
C ALA A 575 15.17 -8.71 13.99
N ILE A 576 16.51 -8.55 14.05
CA ILE A 576 17.44 -9.62 14.31
C ILE A 576 17.94 -9.56 15.75
N THR A 577 17.97 -10.71 16.43
CA THR A 577 18.53 -10.86 17.78
C THR A 577 19.42 -12.10 17.87
N GLU A 578 20.33 -12.12 18.87
CA GLU A 578 21.18 -13.29 19.11
C GLU A 578 20.39 -14.55 19.46
N ASP A 579 19.25 -14.40 20.15
CA ASP A 579 18.46 -15.52 20.67
C ASP A 579 17.55 -16.15 19.61
N TYR A 580 16.99 -15.34 18.70
CA TYR A 580 15.91 -15.76 17.79
C TYR A 580 16.26 -15.64 16.31
N GLY A 581 17.43 -15.06 15.96
CA GLY A 581 17.69 -14.68 14.58
C GLY A 581 16.81 -13.50 14.15
N ARG A 582 16.49 -13.42 12.85
CA ARG A 582 15.59 -12.39 12.29
C ARG A 582 14.17 -12.90 12.28
N GLU A 583 13.32 -12.27 13.08
CA GLU A 583 11.92 -12.65 13.28
C GLU A 583 11.00 -11.43 13.25
N LEU A 584 9.66 -11.67 13.31
CA LEU A 584 8.64 -10.62 13.35
C LEU A 584 8.45 -10.11 14.77
N TRP A 585 8.61 -8.80 14.92
CA TRP A 585 8.46 -8.05 16.18
C TRP A 585 7.34 -7.04 16.07
N ALA A 586 6.86 -6.59 17.21
CA ALA A 586 5.90 -5.50 17.31
C ALA A 586 6.34 -4.43 18.31
N TYR A 587 5.90 -3.20 18.06
CA TYR A 587 6.02 -2.07 18.97
C TYR A 587 4.68 -1.36 19.11
N ASN A 588 4.25 -1.11 20.34
CA ASN A 588 3.05 -0.34 20.63
C ASN A 588 3.42 1.08 21.07
N PRO A 589 3.14 2.11 20.26
CA PRO A 589 3.42 3.51 20.63
C PRO A 589 2.66 3.97 21.87
N LEU A 590 1.52 3.37 22.17
CA LEU A 590 0.69 3.75 23.32
C LEU A 590 1.39 3.56 24.66
N ASP A 591 2.09 2.44 24.86
CA ASP A 591 2.73 2.09 26.14
C ASP A 591 4.25 1.89 26.02
N GLY A 592 4.81 2.07 24.81
CA GLY A 592 6.23 1.93 24.55
C GLY A 592 6.75 0.49 24.61
N SER A 593 5.88 -0.51 24.63
CA SER A 593 6.26 -1.91 24.72
C SER A 593 6.72 -2.46 23.38
N THR A 594 7.76 -3.34 23.43
CA THR A 594 8.28 -4.07 22.26
C THR A 594 8.29 -5.57 22.59
N TRP A 595 7.81 -6.41 21.68
CA TRP A 595 7.76 -7.86 21.90
C TRP A 595 7.91 -8.66 20.60
N LEU A 596 8.40 -9.89 20.74
CA LEU A 596 8.46 -10.86 19.66
C LEU A 596 7.05 -11.40 19.38
N ILE A 597 6.60 -11.32 18.13
CA ILE A 597 5.29 -11.88 17.72
C ILE A 597 5.37 -13.40 17.64
N ALA A 598 6.36 -13.91 16.93
CA ALA A 598 6.57 -15.33 16.78
C ALA A 598 8.04 -15.65 16.47
N ASN A 599 8.53 -16.75 17.00
CA ASN A 599 9.74 -17.40 16.52
C ASN A 599 9.31 -18.41 15.46
N ILE A 600 9.26 -17.97 14.20
CA ILE A 600 8.76 -18.76 13.06
C ILE A 600 9.78 -19.84 12.68
N HIS A 601 11.07 -19.46 12.63
CA HIS A 601 12.17 -20.35 12.28
C HIS A 601 12.82 -20.95 13.54
N LYS A 602 12.03 -21.73 14.29
CA LYS A 602 12.51 -22.39 15.52
C LYS A 602 13.62 -23.40 15.26
N ALA A 603 14.57 -23.45 16.19
CA ALA A 603 15.56 -24.51 16.24
C ALA A 603 14.90 -25.89 16.29
N ASP A 604 15.43 -26.84 15.54
CA ASP A 604 15.17 -28.25 15.79
C ASP A 604 16.07 -28.71 16.96
N ALA A 605 15.49 -28.74 18.16
CA ALA A 605 16.20 -29.18 19.36
C ALA A 605 16.74 -30.63 19.24
N ALA A 606 16.12 -31.45 18.39
CA ALA A 606 16.59 -32.82 18.13
C ALA A 606 17.80 -32.84 17.17
N ALA A 607 17.92 -31.87 16.26
CA ALA A 607 19.04 -31.75 15.34
C ALA A 607 20.20 -30.93 15.92
N GLY A 608 19.98 -30.20 17.03
CA GLY A 608 20.99 -29.33 17.65
C GLY A 608 21.32 -28.09 16.80
N THR A 609 20.38 -27.66 15.94
CA THR A 609 20.52 -26.43 15.16
C THR A 609 20.06 -25.25 15.99
N PRO A 610 20.77 -24.10 15.95
CA PRO A 610 20.29 -22.87 16.59
C PRO A 610 19.03 -22.34 15.89
N ASP A 611 18.29 -21.45 16.55
CA ASP A 611 17.21 -20.74 15.90
C ASP A 611 17.74 -20.00 14.65
N GLY A 612 17.00 -20.09 13.56
CA GLY A 612 17.33 -19.47 12.29
C GLY A 612 16.62 -18.13 12.13
N SER A 613 16.74 -17.55 10.94
CA SER A 613 16.04 -16.31 10.57
C SER A 613 14.87 -16.64 9.66
N SER A 614 13.66 -16.16 9.98
CA SER A 614 12.48 -16.39 9.14
C SER A 614 12.33 -15.38 8.02
N TRP A 615 13.06 -14.23 8.06
CA TRP A 615 13.02 -13.17 7.06
C TRP A 615 11.60 -12.69 6.72
N PRO A 616 10.79 -12.28 7.72
CA PRO A 616 9.40 -11.91 7.48
C PRO A 616 9.29 -10.68 6.61
N GLY A 617 8.43 -10.73 5.61
CA GLY A 617 8.16 -9.63 4.70
C GLY A 617 9.25 -9.34 3.66
N PHE A 618 10.23 -10.23 3.49
CA PHE A 618 11.37 -9.99 2.59
C PHE A 618 10.97 -9.87 1.12
N SER A 619 10.10 -10.76 0.62
CA SER A 619 9.63 -10.75 -0.77
C SER A 619 8.16 -10.30 -0.91
N LEU A 620 7.35 -10.45 0.14
CA LEU A 620 5.96 -10.01 0.18
C LEU A 620 5.66 -9.41 1.54
N SER A 621 5.12 -8.20 1.55
CA SER A 621 4.66 -7.48 2.74
C SER A 621 3.45 -6.62 2.37
N LEU A 622 2.26 -6.95 2.90
CA LEU A 622 1.01 -6.32 2.52
C LEU A 622 0.02 -6.34 3.69
N VAL A 623 -0.59 -5.18 3.96
CA VAL A 623 -1.71 -5.06 4.90
C VAL A 623 -3.01 -4.88 4.13
N HIS A 624 -3.99 -5.73 4.40
CA HIS A 624 -5.33 -5.63 3.80
C HIS A 624 -6.40 -6.09 4.78
N ASN A 625 -7.47 -5.30 4.92
CA ASN A 625 -8.65 -5.60 5.76
C ASN A 625 -8.31 -6.09 7.19
N GLY A 626 -7.29 -5.47 7.82
CA GLY A 626 -6.85 -5.84 9.17
C GLY A 626 -6.01 -7.12 9.24
N TYR A 627 -5.70 -7.75 8.11
CA TYR A 627 -4.72 -8.83 8.00
C TYR A 627 -3.37 -8.26 7.56
N TYR A 628 -2.31 -8.87 8.03
CA TYR A 628 -0.97 -8.65 7.52
C TYR A 628 -0.47 -9.92 6.84
N PHE A 629 -0.26 -9.85 5.53
CA PHE A 629 0.29 -10.93 4.71
C PHE A 629 1.76 -10.69 4.46
N PHE A 630 2.57 -11.73 4.62
CA PHE A 630 4.01 -11.62 4.44
C PHE A 630 4.64 -12.95 4.05
N SER A 631 5.79 -12.88 3.37
CA SER A 631 6.63 -14.05 3.15
C SER A 631 7.45 -14.35 4.39
N ALA A 632 7.61 -15.62 4.75
CA ALA A 632 8.54 -16.03 5.78
C ALA A 632 8.98 -17.48 5.58
N THR A 633 10.19 -17.82 6.06
CA THR A 633 10.69 -19.20 6.02
C THR A 633 10.59 -19.87 7.39
N ASP A 634 10.26 -21.15 7.39
CA ASP A 634 10.42 -22.01 8.55
C ASP A 634 11.34 -23.21 8.23
N ASN A 635 11.64 -24.02 9.24
CA ASN A 635 12.53 -25.19 9.08
C ASN A 635 11.95 -26.34 8.24
N ALA A 636 10.65 -26.35 8.02
CA ALA A 636 9.95 -27.51 7.47
C ALA A 636 9.52 -27.32 6.02
N TYR A 637 9.17 -26.06 5.63
CA TYR A 637 8.44 -25.80 4.41
C TYR A 637 9.09 -24.74 3.52
N GLY A 638 10.26 -24.20 3.91
CA GLY A 638 10.93 -23.13 3.15
C GLY A 638 10.21 -21.77 3.25
N VAL A 639 10.39 -20.93 2.24
CA VAL A 639 9.76 -19.60 2.17
C VAL A 639 8.36 -19.73 1.62
N GLU A 640 7.37 -19.42 2.44
CA GLU A 640 5.95 -19.55 2.12
C GLU A 640 5.18 -18.26 2.48
N LEU A 641 3.90 -18.19 2.05
CA LEU A 641 2.98 -17.12 2.41
C LEU A 641 2.43 -17.34 3.82
N TRP A 642 2.58 -16.32 4.66
CA TRP A 642 2.09 -16.27 6.03
C TRP A 642 1.05 -15.16 6.18
N LYS A 643 0.16 -15.30 7.15
CA LYS A 643 -0.78 -14.26 7.55
C LYS A 643 -0.78 -14.06 9.06
N MET A 644 -0.99 -12.83 9.47
CA MET A 644 -1.29 -12.44 10.84
C MET A 644 -2.68 -11.81 10.86
N TRP A 645 -3.47 -12.16 11.88
CA TRP A 645 -4.79 -11.59 12.13
C TRP A 645 -5.01 -11.38 13.62
N PHE A 646 -6.14 -10.78 13.99
CA PHE A 646 -6.45 -10.44 15.36
C PHE A 646 -7.67 -11.21 15.86
N GLU A 647 -7.55 -11.81 17.04
CA GLU A 647 -8.68 -12.33 17.78
C GLU A 647 -9.06 -11.33 18.86
N HIS A 648 -10.34 -11.06 18.98
CA HIS A 648 -10.89 -10.13 19.96
C HIS A 648 -11.59 -10.90 21.08
N THR A 649 -11.28 -10.52 22.32
CA THR A 649 -11.96 -11.02 23.51
C THR A 649 -12.70 -9.86 24.17
N VAL A 650 -13.91 -10.14 24.67
CA VAL A 650 -14.72 -9.16 25.41
C VAL A 650 -14.94 -9.70 26.81
N THR A 651 -14.57 -8.91 27.81
CA THR A 651 -14.79 -9.24 29.22
C THR A 651 -15.70 -8.17 29.83
N TYR A 652 -16.72 -8.60 30.54
CA TYR A 652 -17.68 -7.75 31.26
C TYR A 652 -17.39 -7.88 32.77
N ASP A 653 -17.11 -6.77 33.43
CA ASP A 653 -16.86 -6.69 34.88
C ASP A 653 -17.86 -5.73 35.54
#